data_7d6b53aad5c4aa555f76bfd834c5d549
#
_entry.id   7d6b53aad5c4aa555f76bfd834c5d549
#
_cell.length_a   1.000
_cell.length_b   1.000
_cell.length_c   1.000
_cell.angle_alpha   90.00
_cell.angle_beta   90.00
_cell.angle_gamma   90.00
#
_symmetry.space_group_name_H-M   'P 1'
#
loop_
_entity.id
_entity.type
_entity.pdbx_description
1 polymer ?
#
loop_
_entity_poly.entity_id
_entity_poly.type
_entity_poly.pdbx_seq_one_letter_code
_entity_poly.pdbx_strand_id
1 'polypeptide(L)'
;MNYSGRIFCGGLTHRHVGRKVQLCGWVDAYRDHGGLIFVHLRDRSGIVQIVFNPETTPRDVTEAAASLRAEYCINVEGEVRQRLEGTENPHIETGRIEVIVSSLSVLSESEPPPFTISEKAMVAGAEKSASESVSEELRLQYRYLDIRRPAMHHNLLLRHKIFQCVRRFLDEQGFVEVETPVLTMSTPEGARDYLVPSRVHQGSFYALPQSPQLFKQLLMIGGMERYFQLARCFRDEDLRPNRQPEFTQLDLEASFIDEEFLYILIEELTVRMFATGGVSLPRPFPRMSYAEAMDTTGSDRPDLRFGLRFVDVTDIFTDTNYSIFRQILKRGGCIKGINVRGQSEALSKNVLQNEYAKEIAPSFGAKGMTWMRAGEGRLESNIVQFFSEAELAKLQKRFEVKDGDVLIMVADPSYATVTSALGQLRLHLAARLGLIPENTFYPVWITEFPLFEPTDDGGVTSSHHPFTAPDRTDFDPKNIEELLALRSRAYDLVMNGEELGGGSIRINNRELQRKIFTALGLTEDDMREKFGFFLKAFDYGAPPHGGLALGMDRVVSMILGTQSIRDVIAFPKNRSAACPLTGAPAAVGHEQLAELGLLNLGGKEALPGAAQKENRLDRLSWVSRIGIDAAQRPVMEEALARAEELAGIACREAGNEEPIRSVMPAPHRTRPGLEAKRSEMAVSGRLLKIAPTVKGNFYKVPAILE
;
A
#
# COMPACT_ATOMS: atom_id res chain seq x y z
N MET A 1 -33.43 -6.23 -30.86
CA MET A 1 -33.91 -5.22 -29.88
C MET A 1 -33.12 -3.96 -30.05
N ASN A 2 -33.76 -2.80 -30.03
CA ASN A 2 -33.09 -1.50 -30.09
C ASN A 2 -33.11 -0.89 -28.67
N TYR A 3 -31.93 -0.57 -28.12
CA TYR A 3 -31.78 0.02 -26.79
C TYR A 3 -31.49 1.52 -26.84
N SER A 4 -31.50 2.16 -28.02
CA SER A 4 -31.15 3.59 -28.17
C SER A 4 -32.11 4.54 -27.44
N GLY A 5 -33.34 4.10 -27.18
CA GLY A 5 -34.35 4.83 -26.41
C GLY A 5 -34.39 4.56 -24.93
N ARG A 6 -33.45 3.75 -24.41
CA ARG A 6 -33.38 3.40 -22.98
C ARG A 6 -33.16 4.61 -22.10
N ILE A 7 -33.93 4.73 -21.04
CA ILE A 7 -33.73 5.68 -19.94
C ILE A 7 -33.16 4.94 -18.74
N PHE A 8 -32.35 5.61 -17.96
CA PHE A 8 -31.83 5.05 -16.70
C PHE A 8 -32.88 5.07 -15.60
N CYS A 9 -32.94 4.00 -14.79
CA CYS A 9 -33.92 3.81 -13.72
C CYS A 9 -33.94 4.98 -12.71
N GLY A 10 -32.79 5.36 -12.16
CA GLY A 10 -32.69 6.48 -11.22
C GLY A 10 -32.85 7.86 -11.84
N GLY A 11 -32.82 7.95 -13.17
CA GLY A 11 -33.06 9.21 -13.90
C GLY A 11 -34.54 9.57 -14.04
N LEU A 12 -35.46 8.66 -13.68
CA LEU A 12 -36.88 8.90 -13.76
C LEU A 12 -37.35 9.84 -12.64
N THR A 13 -38.19 10.80 -13.01
CA THR A 13 -38.77 11.78 -12.10
C THR A 13 -40.27 11.97 -12.40
N HIS A 14 -41.01 12.73 -11.59
CA HIS A 14 -42.38 13.11 -11.82
C HIS A 14 -42.62 13.78 -13.18
N ARG A 15 -41.58 14.39 -13.79
CA ARG A 15 -41.67 14.99 -15.16
C ARG A 15 -41.86 13.96 -16.28
N HIS A 16 -41.66 12.68 -15.98
CA HIS A 16 -41.84 11.57 -16.92
C HIS A 16 -43.24 10.94 -16.83
N VAL A 17 -44.09 11.35 -15.87
CA VAL A 17 -45.45 10.82 -15.72
C VAL A 17 -46.24 10.99 -17.03
N GLY A 18 -46.90 9.91 -17.44
CA GLY A 18 -47.63 9.80 -18.71
C GLY A 18 -46.75 9.46 -19.93
N ARG A 19 -45.45 9.36 -19.78
CA ARG A 19 -44.55 8.99 -20.89
C ARG A 19 -44.32 7.48 -20.93
N LYS A 20 -44.25 6.94 -22.13
CA LYS A 20 -43.73 5.57 -22.34
C LYS A 20 -42.19 5.59 -22.28
N VAL A 21 -41.61 4.64 -21.55
CA VAL A 21 -40.20 4.51 -21.35
C VAL A 21 -39.77 3.08 -21.56
N GLN A 22 -38.50 2.92 -22.01
CA GLN A 22 -37.81 1.64 -22.07
C GLN A 22 -36.75 1.62 -20.98
N LEU A 23 -36.75 0.57 -20.14
CA LEU A 23 -35.81 0.37 -19.05
C LEU A 23 -35.13 -0.99 -19.17
N CYS A 24 -33.85 -1.03 -18.87
CA CYS A 24 -33.10 -2.28 -18.75
C CYS A 24 -32.34 -2.32 -17.42
N GLY A 25 -32.35 -3.44 -16.77
CA GLY A 25 -31.66 -3.59 -15.48
C GLY A 25 -31.78 -4.99 -14.91
N TRP A 26 -31.45 -5.10 -13.66
CA TRP A 26 -31.54 -6.33 -12.89
C TRP A 26 -32.69 -6.27 -11.90
N VAL A 27 -33.38 -7.40 -11.70
CA VAL A 27 -34.42 -7.55 -10.68
C VAL A 27 -33.78 -7.51 -9.30
N ASP A 28 -33.97 -6.40 -8.57
CA ASP A 28 -33.42 -6.21 -7.24
C ASP A 28 -34.31 -6.81 -6.15
N ALA A 29 -35.62 -6.62 -6.27
CA ALA A 29 -36.61 -7.19 -5.37
C ALA A 29 -37.89 -7.55 -6.16
N TYR A 30 -38.53 -8.62 -5.72
CA TYR A 30 -39.78 -9.14 -6.32
C TYR A 30 -40.83 -9.35 -5.25
N ARG A 31 -42.07 -8.97 -5.49
CA ARG A 31 -43.22 -9.18 -4.61
C ARG A 31 -44.47 -9.47 -5.45
N ASP A 32 -45.19 -10.53 -5.11
CA ASP A 32 -46.46 -10.89 -5.71
C ASP A 32 -47.57 -10.74 -4.66
N HIS A 33 -48.58 -9.98 -4.98
CA HIS A 33 -49.78 -9.76 -4.16
C HIS A 33 -51.03 -10.24 -4.92
N GLY A 34 -51.13 -11.58 -5.06
CA GLY A 34 -52.30 -12.19 -5.73
C GLY A 34 -52.37 -11.92 -7.22
N GLY A 35 -51.24 -11.91 -7.89
CA GLY A 35 -51.14 -11.66 -9.34
C GLY A 35 -50.78 -10.22 -9.71
N LEU A 36 -50.85 -9.27 -8.76
CA LEU A 36 -50.31 -7.93 -8.91
C LEU A 36 -48.84 -7.97 -8.51
N ILE A 37 -47.93 -7.92 -9.50
CA ILE A 37 -46.50 -8.13 -9.28
C ILE A 37 -45.77 -6.79 -9.26
N PHE A 38 -45.01 -6.58 -8.19
CA PHE A 38 -44.13 -5.44 -8.01
C PHE A 38 -42.66 -5.90 -8.09
N VAL A 39 -41.88 -5.24 -8.94
CA VAL A 39 -40.46 -5.50 -9.09
C VAL A 39 -39.69 -4.20 -8.91
N HIS A 40 -38.64 -4.23 -8.12
CA HIS A 40 -37.63 -3.18 -8.15
C HIS A 40 -36.62 -3.50 -9.24
N LEU A 41 -36.55 -2.67 -10.24
CA LEU A 41 -35.60 -2.77 -11.33
C LEU A 41 -34.44 -1.85 -11.01
N ARG A 42 -33.22 -2.42 -10.94
CA ARG A 42 -31.97 -1.72 -10.61
C ARG A 42 -31.09 -1.61 -11.85
N ASP A 43 -30.56 -0.43 -12.07
CA ASP A 43 -29.43 -0.21 -12.96
C ASP A 43 -28.33 0.61 -12.26
N ARG A 44 -27.32 1.09 -12.99
CA ARG A 44 -26.22 1.85 -12.41
C ARG A 44 -26.62 3.20 -11.79
N SER A 45 -27.78 3.72 -12.13
CA SER A 45 -28.23 5.05 -11.70
C SER A 45 -29.14 4.99 -10.46
N GLY A 46 -29.67 3.80 -10.14
CA GLY A 46 -30.58 3.63 -9.02
C GLY A 46 -31.65 2.58 -9.30
N ILE A 47 -32.74 2.67 -8.55
CA ILE A 47 -33.83 1.70 -8.54
C ILE A 47 -35.14 2.42 -8.92
N VAL A 48 -36.00 1.76 -9.71
CA VAL A 48 -37.38 2.16 -9.92
C VAL A 48 -38.32 0.98 -9.69
N GLN A 49 -39.52 1.22 -9.16
CA GLN A 49 -40.55 0.20 -9.10
C GLN A 49 -41.21 0.05 -10.46
N ILE A 50 -41.28 -1.16 -10.95
CA ILE A 50 -42.11 -1.54 -12.11
C ILE A 50 -43.23 -2.43 -11.63
N VAL A 51 -44.42 -2.31 -12.28
CA VAL A 51 -45.64 -2.98 -11.85
C VAL A 51 -46.23 -3.74 -13.01
N PHE A 52 -46.57 -4.98 -12.80
CA PHE A 52 -47.32 -5.83 -13.71
C PHE A 52 -48.73 -6.00 -13.10
N ASN A 53 -49.68 -5.27 -13.66
CA ASN A 53 -51.07 -5.30 -13.23
C ASN A 53 -51.91 -6.19 -14.16
N PRO A 54 -52.53 -7.28 -13.72
CA PRO A 54 -53.29 -8.19 -14.56
C PRO A 54 -54.43 -7.51 -15.35
N GLU A 55 -54.92 -6.36 -14.84
CA GLU A 55 -56.01 -5.61 -15.52
C GLU A 55 -55.51 -4.76 -16.70
N THR A 56 -54.23 -4.36 -16.71
CA THR A 56 -53.68 -3.40 -17.69
C THR A 56 -52.47 -3.94 -18.44
N THR A 57 -51.77 -4.92 -17.88
CA THR A 57 -50.61 -5.57 -18.51
C THR A 57 -51.09 -6.76 -19.35
N PRO A 58 -50.56 -7.00 -20.56
CA PRO A 58 -50.92 -8.19 -21.37
C PRO A 58 -50.68 -9.47 -20.59
N ARG A 59 -51.54 -10.49 -20.81
CA ARG A 59 -51.55 -11.73 -20.04
C ARG A 59 -50.24 -12.51 -20.17
N ASP A 60 -49.67 -12.59 -21.36
CA ASP A 60 -48.39 -13.23 -21.63
C ASP A 60 -47.22 -12.55 -20.89
N VAL A 61 -47.26 -11.21 -20.77
CA VAL A 61 -46.29 -10.41 -20.02
C VAL A 61 -46.42 -10.65 -18.51
N THR A 62 -47.65 -10.77 -18.00
CA THR A 62 -47.88 -11.06 -16.57
C THR A 62 -47.46 -12.49 -16.20
N GLU A 63 -47.75 -13.47 -17.08
CA GLU A 63 -47.31 -14.85 -16.93
C GLU A 63 -45.77 -14.94 -16.94
N ALA A 64 -45.10 -14.24 -17.84
CA ALA A 64 -43.62 -14.14 -17.84
C ALA A 64 -43.08 -13.46 -16.58
N ALA A 65 -43.75 -12.41 -16.08
CA ALA A 65 -43.34 -11.70 -14.87
C ALA A 65 -43.40 -12.61 -13.62
N ALA A 66 -44.32 -13.58 -13.54
CA ALA A 66 -44.42 -14.54 -12.44
C ALA A 66 -43.19 -15.47 -12.36
N SER A 67 -42.44 -15.64 -13.44
CA SER A 67 -41.19 -16.45 -13.46
C SER A 67 -39.94 -15.68 -13.07
N LEU A 68 -40.03 -14.36 -12.92
CA LEU A 68 -38.85 -13.53 -12.57
C LEU A 68 -38.27 -13.92 -11.22
N ARG A 69 -36.95 -13.87 -11.13
CA ARG A 69 -36.18 -14.11 -9.92
C ARG A 69 -35.13 -12.98 -9.71
N ALA A 70 -34.61 -12.89 -8.51
CA ALA A 70 -33.56 -11.93 -8.17
C ALA A 70 -32.39 -12.01 -9.16
N GLU A 71 -31.87 -10.84 -9.52
CA GLU A 71 -30.74 -10.65 -10.43
C GLU A 71 -31.01 -11.10 -11.89
N TYR A 72 -32.22 -11.47 -12.29
CA TYR A 72 -32.55 -11.62 -13.70
C TYR A 72 -32.34 -10.28 -14.42
N CYS A 73 -31.66 -10.30 -15.55
CA CYS A 73 -31.48 -9.12 -16.40
C CYS A 73 -32.67 -9.02 -17.35
N ILE A 74 -33.39 -7.91 -17.28
CA ILE A 74 -34.62 -7.71 -18.05
C ILE A 74 -34.65 -6.39 -18.81
N ASN A 75 -35.39 -6.36 -19.88
CA ASN A 75 -35.84 -5.17 -20.59
C ASN A 75 -37.34 -5.04 -20.47
N VAL A 76 -37.83 -3.87 -20.10
CA VAL A 76 -39.26 -3.57 -19.99
C VAL A 76 -39.60 -2.29 -20.75
N GLU A 77 -40.80 -2.26 -21.33
CA GLU A 77 -41.42 -1.04 -21.79
C GLU A 77 -42.70 -0.79 -20.99
N GLY A 78 -42.95 0.46 -20.62
CA GLY A 78 -44.13 0.80 -19.83
C GLY A 78 -44.34 2.29 -19.71
N GLU A 79 -45.48 2.66 -19.10
CA GLU A 79 -45.87 4.05 -18.84
C GLU A 79 -45.49 4.45 -17.41
N VAL A 80 -44.81 5.57 -17.25
CA VAL A 80 -44.53 6.14 -15.93
C VAL A 80 -45.80 6.70 -15.31
N ARG A 81 -46.12 6.28 -14.10
CA ARG A 81 -47.25 6.79 -13.31
C ARG A 81 -46.79 7.28 -11.94
N GLN A 82 -47.58 8.19 -11.39
CA GLN A 82 -47.46 8.57 -10.00
C GLN A 82 -48.00 7.45 -9.11
N ARG A 83 -47.34 7.11 -8.05
CA ARG A 83 -47.87 6.16 -7.06
C ARG A 83 -49.09 6.73 -6.38
N LEU A 84 -49.95 5.84 -5.90
CA LEU A 84 -51.11 6.22 -5.08
C LEU A 84 -50.59 6.94 -3.80
N GLU A 85 -51.34 7.95 -3.37
CA GLU A 85 -51.05 8.70 -2.15
C GLU A 85 -50.96 7.76 -0.95
N GLY A 86 -49.89 7.91 -0.17
CA GLY A 86 -49.59 7.02 0.98
C GLY A 86 -48.86 5.73 0.63
N THR A 87 -48.55 5.45 -0.66
CA THR A 87 -47.75 4.28 -1.08
C THR A 87 -46.34 4.64 -1.55
N GLU A 88 -45.94 5.90 -1.40
CA GLU A 88 -44.61 6.38 -1.75
C GLU A 88 -43.53 5.65 -0.93
N ASN A 89 -42.38 5.42 -1.56
CA ASN A 89 -41.25 4.81 -0.90
C ASN A 89 -40.13 5.83 -0.67
N PRO A 90 -39.96 6.34 0.55
CA PRO A 90 -38.93 7.34 0.87
C PRO A 90 -37.50 6.81 0.77
N HIS A 91 -37.30 5.50 0.66
CA HIS A 91 -35.98 4.87 0.66
C HIS A 91 -35.36 4.76 -0.77
N ILE A 92 -36.09 5.15 -1.80
CA ILE A 92 -35.56 5.23 -3.18
C ILE A 92 -35.88 6.60 -3.78
N GLU A 93 -34.95 7.16 -4.56
CA GLU A 93 -35.12 8.49 -5.15
C GLU A 93 -36.34 8.60 -6.07
N THR A 94 -36.67 7.51 -6.78
CA THR A 94 -37.82 7.40 -7.66
C THR A 94 -39.12 7.02 -6.91
N GLY A 95 -39.13 7.04 -5.60
CA GLY A 95 -40.16 6.44 -4.76
C GLY A 95 -41.56 7.04 -4.87
N ARG A 96 -41.73 8.19 -5.56
CA ARG A 96 -43.00 8.82 -5.85
C ARG A 96 -43.66 8.35 -7.16
N ILE A 97 -42.92 7.62 -7.97
CA ILE A 97 -43.35 7.13 -9.27
C ILE A 97 -43.18 5.62 -9.40
N GLU A 98 -43.86 5.04 -10.36
CA GLU A 98 -43.71 3.65 -10.76
C GLU A 98 -43.92 3.53 -12.27
N VAL A 99 -43.58 2.40 -12.87
CA VAL A 99 -43.78 2.14 -14.30
C VAL A 99 -44.73 0.97 -14.47
N ILE A 100 -45.87 1.21 -15.11
CA ILE A 100 -46.80 0.15 -15.46
C ILE A 100 -46.30 -0.52 -16.74
N VAL A 101 -45.95 -1.77 -16.65
CA VAL A 101 -45.30 -2.51 -17.73
C VAL A 101 -46.29 -2.96 -18.78
N SER A 102 -45.95 -2.72 -20.05
CA SER A 102 -46.69 -3.20 -21.21
C SER A 102 -45.94 -4.27 -22.00
N SER A 103 -44.63 -4.37 -21.86
CA SER A 103 -43.78 -5.36 -22.53
C SER A 103 -42.63 -5.78 -21.61
N LEU A 104 -42.29 -7.07 -21.62
CA LEU A 104 -41.19 -7.67 -20.87
C LEU A 104 -40.38 -8.60 -21.77
N SER A 105 -39.07 -8.49 -21.70
CA SER A 105 -38.14 -9.46 -22.27
C SER A 105 -37.11 -9.84 -21.23
N VAL A 106 -36.98 -11.11 -20.90
CA VAL A 106 -35.87 -11.62 -20.09
C VAL A 106 -34.65 -11.71 -21.01
N LEU A 107 -33.61 -10.93 -20.68
CA LEU A 107 -32.36 -10.88 -21.46
C LEU A 107 -31.42 -11.97 -21.05
N SER A 108 -31.39 -12.24 -19.72
CA SER A 108 -30.57 -13.31 -19.13
C SER A 108 -31.14 -13.69 -17.78
N GLU A 109 -31.25 -14.97 -17.53
CA GLU A 109 -31.58 -15.53 -16.22
C GLU A 109 -30.35 -15.48 -15.29
N SER A 110 -30.57 -15.64 -14.00
CA SER A 110 -29.52 -15.68 -12.98
C SER A 110 -29.71 -16.89 -12.07
N GLU A 111 -28.64 -17.55 -11.75
CA GLU A 111 -28.60 -18.44 -10.58
C GLU A 111 -28.71 -17.60 -9.28
N PRO A 112 -29.12 -18.25 -8.16
CA PRO A 112 -29.12 -17.56 -6.87
C PRO A 112 -27.72 -17.05 -6.52
N PRO A 113 -27.56 -15.73 -6.26
CA PRO A 113 -26.26 -15.17 -5.92
C PRO A 113 -25.68 -15.80 -4.63
N PRO A 114 -24.34 -15.97 -4.51
CA PRO A 114 -23.71 -16.54 -3.33
C PRO A 114 -23.80 -15.65 -2.08
N PHE A 115 -24.22 -14.40 -2.26
CA PHE A 115 -24.48 -13.43 -1.19
C PHE A 115 -25.54 -12.42 -1.66
N THR A 116 -26.15 -11.74 -0.70
CA THR A 116 -27.18 -10.72 -0.95
C THR A 116 -26.57 -9.47 -1.59
N ILE A 117 -27.12 -9.04 -2.72
CA ILE A 117 -26.72 -7.82 -3.45
C ILE A 117 -27.60 -6.63 -3.02
N SER A 118 -28.91 -6.86 -2.85
CA SER A 118 -29.88 -5.81 -2.48
C SER A 118 -29.74 -5.40 -1.02
N GLU A 119 -29.64 -4.09 -0.74
CA GLU A 119 -29.61 -3.55 0.62
C GLU A 119 -30.95 -3.69 1.34
N LYS A 120 -32.07 -3.81 0.64
CA LYS A 120 -33.42 -3.93 1.28
C LYS A 120 -33.68 -5.29 1.89
N ALA A 121 -33.02 -6.34 1.42
CA ALA A 121 -33.05 -7.62 2.11
C ALA A 121 -32.36 -7.53 3.48
N MET A 122 -31.54 -6.52 3.70
CA MET A 122 -30.87 -6.23 4.96
C MET A 122 -31.71 -5.42 5.94
N VAL A 123 -32.71 -4.64 5.46
CA VAL A 123 -33.53 -3.75 6.31
C VAL A 123 -34.79 -4.44 6.84
N ALA A 124 -35.27 -5.49 6.17
CA ALA A 124 -36.53 -6.17 6.53
C ALA A 124 -36.39 -7.20 7.67
N GLY A 125 -35.65 -6.86 8.74
CA GLY A 125 -35.66 -7.65 9.98
C GLY A 125 -34.34 -8.28 10.41
N ALA A 126 -33.23 -7.99 9.73
CA ALA A 126 -31.90 -8.32 10.22
C ALA A 126 -31.22 -7.02 10.68
N GLU A 127 -30.83 -6.98 11.94
CA GLU A 127 -29.93 -5.96 12.49
C GLU A 127 -28.69 -5.75 11.59
N LYS A 128 -28.03 -4.62 11.70
CA LYS A 128 -26.83 -4.19 10.94
C LYS A 128 -25.73 -5.26 10.69
N SER A 129 -25.85 -6.43 11.28
CA SER A 129 -24.91 -7.54 11.22
C SER A 129 -24.88 -8.33 9.89
N ALA A 130 -25.90 -8.27 9.04
CA ALA A 130 -25.96 -9.12 7.83
C ALA A 130 -25.07 -8.63 6.68
N SER A 131 -24.74 -7.33 6.60
CA SER A 131 -23.81 -6.80 5.59
C SER A 131 -22.34 -7.06 5.96
N GLU A 132 -22.05 -7.19 7.25
CA GLU A 132 -20.71 -7.47 7.77
C GLU A 132 -20.33 -8.96 7.69
N SER A 133 -21.30 -9.85 7.42
CA SER A 133 -21.09 -11.30 7.46
C SER A 133 -20.49 -11.92 6.18
N VAL A 134 -20.46 -11.18 5.06
CA VAL A 134 -19.90 -11.71 3.80
C VAL A 134 -18.38 -11.58 3.83
N SER A 135 -17.66 -12.72 3.82
CA SER A 135 -16.20 -12.70 3.87
C SER A 135 -15.61 -11.94 2.68
N GLU A 136 -14.49 -11.24 2.91
CA GLU A 136 -13.76 -10.53 1.86
C GLU A 136 -13.38 -11.47 0.71
N GLU A 137 -12.98 -12.70 1.02
CA GLU A 137 -12.58 -13.69 0.01
C GLU A 137 -13.74 -14.02 -0.94
N LEU A 138 -14.95 -14.24 -0.42
CA LEU A 138 -16.14 -14.50 -1.23
C LEU A 138 -16.53 -13.29 -2.09
N ARG A 139 -16.42 -12.08 -1.54
CA ARG A 139 -16.64 -10.83 -2.29
C ARG A 139 -15.61 -10.66 -3.41
N LEU A 140 -14.36 -11.03 -3.20
CA LEU A 140 -13.30 -10.97 -4.21
C LEU A 140 -13.46 -12.05 -5.27
N GLN A 141 -13.91 -13.24 -4.90
CA GLN A 141 -14.19 -14.34 -5.82
C GLN A 141 -15.34 -14.00 -6.79
N TYR A 142 -16.40 -13.39 -6.28
CA TYR A 142 -17.55 -12.95 -7.08
C TYR A 142 -17.59 -11.42 -7.22
N ARG A 143 -16.44 -10.80 -7.49
CA ARG A 143 -16.28 -9.34 -7.47
C ARG A 143 -17.24 -8.61 -8.41
N TYR A 144 -17.60 -9.18 -9.53
CA TYR A 144 -18.59 -8.63 -10.46
C TYR A 144 -20.01 -8.55 -9.84
N LEU A 145 -20.34 -9.42 -8.88
CA LEU A 145 -21.59 -9.31 -8.10
C LEU A 145 -21.43 -8.30 -6.96
N ASP A 146 -20.28 -8.26 -6.29
CA ASP A 146 -20.00 -7.29 -5.25
C ASP A 146 -20.06 -5.85 -5.79
N ILE A 147 -19.58 -5.61 -7.03
CA ILE A 147 -19.70 -4.32 -7.72
C ILE A 147 -21.17 -3.90 -7.94
N ARG A 148 -22.12 -4.82 -8.03
CA ARG A 148 -23.54 -4.49 -8.11
C ARG A 148 -24.11 -3.95 -6.80
N ARG A 149 -23.47 -4.20 -5.66
CA ARG A 149 -23.91 -3.68 -4.36
C ARG A 149 -23.80 -2.16 -4.34
N PRO A 150 -24.82 -1.45 -3.81
CA PRO A 150 -24.87 0.01 -3.83
C PRO A 150 -23.61 0.69 -3.29
N ALA A 151 -23.07 0.21 -2.16
CA ALA A 151 -21.88 0.76 -1.55
C ALA A 151 -20.64 0.67 -2.49
N MET A 152 -20.37 -0.54 -3.03
CA MET A 152 -19.25 -0.73 -3.97
C MET A 152 -19.42 0.08 -5.25
N HIS A 153 -20.65 0.11 -5.77
CA HIS A 153 -20.97 0.88 -6.95
C HIS A 153 -20.72 2.38 -6.72
N HIS A 154 -21.20 2.92 -5.60
CA HIS A 154 -20.98 4.30 -5.17
C HIS A 154 -19.47 4.63 -5.09
N ASN A 155 -18.68 3.75 -4.48
CA ASN A 155 -17.23 3.94 -4.34
C ASN A 155 -16.53 4.11 -5.69
N LEU A 156 -16.87 3.26 -6.67
CA LEU A 156 -16.29 3.34 -8.02
C LEU A 156 -16.75 4.58 -8.79
N LEU A 157 -18.01 4.99 -8.63
CA LEU A 157 -18.53 6.22 -9.26
C LEU A 157 -17.86 7.46 -8.65
N LEU A 158 -17.69 7.51 -7.32
CA LEU A 158 -17.00 8.62 -6.67
C LEU A 158 -15.52 8.68 -7.09
N ARG A 159 -14.84 7.52 -7.14
CA ARG A 159 -13.49 7.42 -7.69
C ARG A 159 -13.40 8.06 -9.07
N HIS A 160 -14.33 7.70 -9.98
CA HIS A 160 -14.39 8.28 -11.32
C HIS A 160 -14.54 9.82 -11.27
N LYS A 161 -15.45 10.34 -10.45
CA LYS A 161 -15.68 11.80 -10.31
C LYS A 161 -14.43 12.52 -9.80
N ILE A 162 -13.73 11.93 -8.82
CA ILE A 162 -12.48 12.48 -8.27
C ILE A 162 -11.41 12.53 -9.38
N PHE A 163 -11.24 11.46 -10.18
CA PHE A 163 -10.28 11.44 -11.28
C PHE A 163 -10.60 12.49 -12.35
N GLN A 164 -11.87 12.72 -12.65
CA GLN A 164 -12.28 13.80 -13.55
C GLN A 164 -12.03 15.20 -12.96
N CYS A 165 -12.19 15.36 -11.65
CA CYS A 165 -11.85 16.59 -10.93
C CYS A 165 -10.35 16.90 -11.05
N VAL A 166 -9.49 15.90 -10.82
CA VAL A 166 -8.03 16.01 -10.96
C VAL A 166 -7.65 16.47 -12.37
N ARG A 167 -8.13 15.79 -13.41
CA ARG A 167 -7.80 16.13 -14.80
C ARG A 167 -8.21 17.55 -15.17
N ARG A 168 -9.44 17.94 -14.84
CA ARG A 168 -9.93 19.29 -15.14
C ARG A 168 -9.13 20.36 -14.41
N PHE A 169 -8.85 20.15 -13.13
CA PHE A 169 -8.09 21.14 -12.35
C PHE A 169 -6.67 21.30 -12.88
N LEU A 170 -5.96 20.22 -13.17
CA LEU A 170 -4.58 20.29 -13.66
C LEU A 170 -4.50 20.86 -15.08
N ASP A 171 -5.45 20.56 -15.95
CA ASP A 171 -5.60 21.17 -17.27
C ASP A 171 -5.81 22.71 -17.14
N GLU A 172 -6.70 23.15 -16.25
CA GLU A 172 -6.92 24.57 -15.92
C GLU A 172 -5.64 25.26 -15.41
N GLN A 173 -4.73 24.49 -14.76
CA GLN A 173 -3.43 24.99 -14.29
C GLN A 173 -2.32 24.86 -15.34
N GLY A 174 -2.63 24.45 -16.56
CA GLY A 174 -1.70 24.31 -17.66
C GLY A 174 -0.78 23.08 -17.57
N PHE A 175 -1.15 22.06 -16.82
CA PHE A 175 -0.45 20.78 -16.81
C PHE A 175 -0.92 19.90 -17.96
N VAL A 176 0.01 19.18 -18.56
CA VAL A 176 -0.21 18.27 -19.69
C VAL A 176 -0.17 16.83 -19.18
N GLU A 177 -1.23 16.04 -19.49
CA GLU A 177 -1.24 14.61 -19.18
C GLU A 177 -0.38 13.87 -20.23
N VAL A 178 0.73 13.24 -19.81
CA VAL A 178 1.63 12.50 -20.68
C VAL A 178 1.82 11.09 -20.11
N GLU A 179 1.57 10.06 -20.93
CA GLU A 179 1.81 8.68 -20.59
C GLU A 179 3.30 8.33 -20.66
N THR A 180 3.78 7.62 -19.64
CA THR A 180 5.15 7.11 -19.59
C THR A 180 5.16 5.59 -19.80
N PRO A 181 6.29 4.99 -20.20
CA PRO A 181 6.37 3.55 -20.43
C PRO A 181 6.04 2.72 -19.19
N VAL A 182 5.27 1.63 -19.38
CA VAL A 182 5.03 0.59 -18.38
C VAL A 182 6.09 -0.51 -18.45
N LEU A 183 6.65 -0.78 -19.63
CA LEU A 183 7.79 -1.69 -19.80
C LEU A 183 9.08 -0.86 -19.73
N THR A 184 9.72 -0.87 -18.57
CA THR A 184 10.92 -0.06 -18.31
C THR A 184 12.13 -0.94 -18.00
N MET A 185 13.24 -0.34 -17.71
CA MET A 185 14.41 -0.97 -17.14
C MET A 185 14.28 -1.02 -15.61
N SER A 186 14.79 -2.08 -14.97
CA SER A 186 14.87 -2.16 -13.51
C SER A 186 15.75 -1.03 -12.97
N THR A 187 15.21 -0.25 -12.04
CA THR A 187 15.91 0.82 -11.33
C THR A 187 15.67 0.72 -9.84
N PRO A 188 16.68 0.88 -8.98
CA PRO A 188 16.54 0.76 -7.55
C PRO A 188 15.82 2.02 -6.99
N GLU A 189 14.48 1.93 -6.81
CA GLU A 189 13.64 3.01 -6.27
C GLU A 189 13.09 2.72 -4.86
N GLY A 190 13.47 1.59 -4.23
CA GLY A 190 13.09 1.24 -2.86
C GLY A 190 12.37 -0.09 -2.71
N ALA A 191 11.33 -0.38 -3.49
CA ALA A 191 10.65 -1.68 -3.52
C ALA A 191 11.33 -2.68 -4.46
N ARG A 192 10.92 -3.94 -4.45
CA ARG A 192 11.29 -4.91 -5.47
C ARG A 192 10.46 -4.70 -6.73
N ASP A 193 11.09 -4.89 -7.89
CA ASP A 193 10.44 -4.77 -9.20
C ASP A 193 9.75 -6.07 -9.60
N TYR A 194 8.60 -5.95 -10.28
CA TYR A 194 8.04 -7.04 -11.07
C TYR A 194 8.77 -7.13 -12.40
N LEU A 195 9.36 -8.29 -12.72
CA LEU A 195 10.13 -8.50 -13.94
C LEU A 195 9.26 -9.18 -15.00
N VAL A 196 9.38 -8.69 -16.24
CA VAL A 196 8.70 -9.23 -17.42
C VAL A 196 9.77 -9.68 -18.43
N PRO A 197 9.88 -10.97 -18.75
CA PRO A 197 10.91 -11.47 -19.66
C PRO A 197 10.67 -10.99 -21.10
N SER A 198 11.76 -10.66 -21.81
CA SER A 198 11.70 -10.26 -23.22
C SER A 198 11.82 -11.46 -24.13
N ARG A 199 10.82 -11.72 -24.98
CA ARG A 199 10.90 -12.75 -26.02
C ARG A 199 11.90 -12.38 -27.12
N VAL A 200 12.02 -11.10 -27.44
CA VAL A 200 12.88 -10.61 -28.52
C VAL A 200 14.36 -10.57 -28.10
N HIS A 201 14.62 -10.20 -26.85
CA HIS A 201 15.95 -10.13 -26.26
C HIS A 201 16.05 -11.21 -25.16
N GLN A 202 16.29 -12.45 -25.57
CA GLN A 202 16.38 -13.57 -24.64
C GLN A 202 17.44 -13.32 -23.55
N GLY A 203 17.10 -13.63 -22.30
CA GLY A 203 17.93 -13.37 -21.12
C GLY A 203 17.85 -11.93 -20.60
N SER A 204 17.10 -11.05 -21.26
CA SER A 204 16.82 -9.70 -20.80
C SER A 204 15.38 -9.57 -20.29
N PHE A 205 15.17 -8.66 -19.33
CA PHE A 205 13.88 -8.43 -18.71
C PHE A 205 13.51 -6.96 -18.76
N TYR A 206 12.24 -6.68 -18.97
CA TYR A 206 11.64 -5.41 -18.58
C TYR A 206 11.28 -5.46 -17.08
N ALA A 207 11.20 -4.30 -16.45
CA ALA A 207 10.61 -4.12 -15.14
C ALA A 207 9.32 -3.31 -15.24
N LEU A 208 8.32 -3.62 -14.41
CA LEU A 208 7.16 -2.76 -14.26
C LEU A 208 7.51 -1.59 -13.34
N PRO A 209 7.11 -0.33 -13.67
CA PRO A 209 7.56 0.85 -12.95
C PRO A 209 6.98 0.95 -11.54
N GLN A 210 7.82 1.26 -10.57
CA GLN A 210 7.39 1.59 -9.21
C GLN A 210 6.73 2.98 -9.16
N SER A 211 7.20 3.87 -10.02
CA SER A 211 6.68 5.21 -10.28
C SER A 211 7.24 5.73 -11.61
N PRO A 212 6.69 6.78 -12.23
CA PRO A 212 7.26 7.40 -13.41
C PRO A 212 8.42 8.39 -13.11
N GLN A 213 9.10 8.24 -11.97
CA GLN A 213 10.02 9.25 -11.41
C GLN A 213 11.10 9.74 -12.39
N LEU A 214 11.80 8.83 -13.06
CA LEU A 214 12.85 9.21 -14.00
C LEU A 214 12.28 9.88 -15.27
N PHE A 215 11.18 9.35 -15.76
CA PHE A 215 10.55 9.86 -16.99
C PHE A 215 9.96 11.26 -16.78
N LYS A 216 9.32 11.54 -15.63
CA LYS A 216 8.78 12.88 -15.38
C LYS A 216 9.88 13.94 -15.27
N GLN A 217 11.05 13.61 -14.70
CA GLN A 217 12.22 14.50 -14.73
C GLN A 217 12.79 14.69 -16.14
N LEU A 218 12.83 13.62 -16.97
CA LEU A 218 13.22 13.71 -18.37
C LEU A 218 12.25 14.58 -19.18
N LEU A 219 10.95 14.57 -18.86
CA LEU A 219 9.96 15.46 -19.47
C LEU A 219 10.22 16.93 -19.12
N MET A 220 10.69 17.22 -17.90
CA MET A 220 11.11 18.58 -17.53
C MET A 220 12.31 19.03 -18.36
N ILE A 221 13.33 18.19 -18.50
CA ILE A 221 14.49 18.44 -19.37
C ILE A 221 14.05 18.57 -20.83
N GLY A 222 13.04 17.80 -21.25
CA GLY A 222 12.42 17.86 -22.57
C GLY A 222 11.54 19.11 -22.82
N GLY A 223 11.40 20.01 -21.83
CA GLY A 223 10.68 21.28 -21.98
C GLY A 223 9.17 21.20 -21.85
N MET A 224 8.62 20.12 -21.24
CA MET A 224 7.17 20.02 -20.98
C MET A 224 6.69 20.99 -19.90
N GLU A 225 7.59 21.47 -19.04
CA GLU A 225 7.41 22.42 -17.93
C GLU A 225 6.37 22.03 -16.87
N ARG A 226 5.19 21.52 -17.25
CA ARG A 226 4.12 21.08 -16.33
C ARG A 226 3.54 19.78 -16.83
N TYR A 227 3.84 18.71 -16.12
CA TYR A 227 3.42 17.34 -16.42
C TYR A 227 2.58 16.78 -15.32
N PHE A 228 1.57 15.97 -15.67
CA PHE A 228 0.95 15.02 -14.77
C PHE A 228 0.57 13.71 -15.48
N GLN A 229 0.33 12.68 -14.67
CA GLN A 229 -0.20 11.39 -15.13
C GLN A 229 -0.95 10.70 -13.99
N LEU A 230 -2.10 10.10 -14.29
CA LEU A 230 -2.71 9.10 -13.41
C LEU A 230 -2.06 7.75 -13.70
N ALA A 231 -0.89 7.53 -13.11
CA ALA A 231 0.00 6.42 -13.43
C ALA A 231 -0.39 5.12 -12.71
N ARG A 232 -0.27 3.98 -13.42
CA ARG A 232 -0.26 2.67 -12.77
C ARG A 232 1.14 2.37 -12.27
N CYS A 233 1.24 2.09 -10.98
CA CYS A 233 2.49 1.77 -10.28
C CYS A 233 2.44 0.34 -9.76
N PHE A 234 3.61 -0.31 -9.70
CA PHE A 234 3.76 -1.71 -9.36
C PHE A 234 4.86 -1.86 -8.32
N ARG A 235 4.58 -2.51 -7.19
CA ARG A 235 5.56 -2.75 -6.13
C ARG A 235 5.38 -4.13 -5.55
N ASP A 236 6.43 -4.93 -5.55
CA ASP A 236 6.46 -6.25 -4.90
C ASP A 236 6.83 -6.07 -3.42
N GLU A 237 5.83 -5.76 -2.61
CA GLU A 237 5.94 -5.50 -1.18
C GLU A 237 4.93 -6.34 -0.39
N ASP A 238 5.14 -6.47 0.92
CA ASP A 238 4.18 -7.08 1.82
C ASP A 238 2.86 -6.30 1.84
N LEU A 239 1.75 -7.02 1.64
CA LEU A 239 0.45 -6.41 1.53
C LEU A 239 -0.15 -6.08 2.91
N ARG A 240 -0.71 -4.88 2.99
CA ARG A 240 -1.47 -4.34 4.13
C ARG A 240 -2.83 -3.84 3.65
N PRO A 241 -3.78 -3.48 4.53
CA PRO A 241 -5.07 -2.93 4.11
C PRO A 241 -4.97 -1.71 3.17
N ASN A 242 -3.93 -0.89 3.33
CA ASN A 242 -3.63 0.30 2.54
C ASN A 242 -2.54 0.10 1.47
N ARG A 243 -2.19 -1.15 1.12
CA ARG A 243 -1.20 -1.49 0.08
C ARG A 243 -1.75 -2.53 -0.89
N GLN A 244 -1.43 -2.35 -2.17
CA GLN A 244 -1.69 -3.29 -3.26
C GLN A 244 -0.44 -3.42 -4.14
N PRO A 245 -0.20 -4.59 -4.78
CA PRO A 245 0.96 -4.76 -5.65
C PRO A 245 0.88 -3.91 -6.92
N GLU A 246 -0.33 -3.52 -7.29
CA GLU A 246 -0.61 -2.58 -8.36
C GLU A 246 -1.63 -1.53 -7.89
N PHE A 247 -1.33 -0.26 -8.05
CA PHE A 247 -2.14 0.84 -7.55
C PHE A 247 -2.02 2.07 -8.47
N THR A 248 -2.81 3.10 -8.19
CA THR A 248 -2.81 4.31 -9.01
C THR A 248 -2.25 5.49 -8.22
N GLN A 249 -1.27 6.18 -8.80
CA GLN A 249 -0.79 7.47 -8.31
C GLN A 249 -1.22 8.59 -9.27
N LEU A 250 -1.50 9.76 -8.71
CA LEU A 250 -1.36 11.00 -9.44
C LEU A 250 0.10 11.43 -9.29
N ASP A 251 0.84 11.36 -10.38
CA ASP A 251 2.20 11.88 -10.47
C ASP A 251 2.20 13.21 -11.18
N LEU A 252 2.87 14.22 -10.64
CA LEU A 252 3.07 15.51 -11.29
C LEU A 252 4.49 16.01 -11.09
N GLU A 253 4.94 16.85 -12.05
CA GLU A 253 6.24 17.50 -12.01
C GLU A 253 6.13 18.86 -12.70
N ALA A 254 6.83 19.89 -12.17
CA ALA A 254 6.84 21.20 -12.77
C ALA A 254 8.25 21.84 -12.73
N SER A 255 8.58 22.58 -13.77
CA SER A 255 9.83 23.34 -13.89
C SER A 255 9.67 24.77 -13.40
N PHE A 256 10.80 25.36 -12.98
CA PHE A 256 10.88 26.78 -12.54
C PHE A 256 9.96 27.11 -11.37
N ILE A 257 9.88 26.19 -10.40
CA ILE A 257 9.04 26.29 -9.22
C ILE A 257 9.85 26.12 -7.93
N ASP A 258 9.22 26.48 -6.81
CA ASP A 258 9.65 26.19 -5.45
C ASP A 258 8.59 25.35 -4.70
N GLU A 259 8.85 25.06 -3.43
CA GLU A 259 7.93 24.32 -2.57
C GLU A 259 6.59 25.05 -2.39
N GLU A 260 6.59 26.38 -2.31
CA GLU A 260 5.38 27.19 -2.12
C GLU A 260 4.39 27.03 -3.26
N PHE A 261 4.88 27.01 -4.48
CA PHE A 261 4.04 26.73 -5.65
C PHE A 261 3.32 25.38 -5.51
N LEU A 262 4.06 24.36 -5.10
CA LEU A 262 3.50 23.02 -4.95
C LEU A 262 2.51 22.93 -3.78
N TYR A 263 2.81 23.57 -2.64
CA TYR A 263 1.87 23.59 -1.52
C TYR A 263 0.55 24.23 -1.93
N ILE A 264 0.56 25.39 -2.56
CA ILE A 264 -0.65 26.09 -3.01
C ILE A 264 -1.44 25.24 -4.02
N LEU A 265 -0.76 24.65 -5.00
CA LEU A 265 -1.38 23.80 -6.04
C LEU A 265 -2.04 22.57 -5.45
N ILE A 266 -1.31 21.83 -4.61
CA ILE A 266 -1.79 20.56 -4.04
C ILE A 266 -2.85 20.76 -2.97
N GLU A 267 -2.77 21.83 -2.17
CA GLU A 267 -3.83 22.20 -1.23
C GLU A 267 -5.14 22.46 -1.96
N GLU A 268 -5.13 23.27 -3.03
CA GLU A 268 -6.32 23.55 -3.83
C GLU A 268 -6.88 22.26 -4.47
N LEU A 269 -6.01 21.44 -5.06
CA LEU A 269 -6.40 20.16 -5.62
C LEU A 269 -7.05 19.24 -4.57
N THR A 270 -6.42 19.13 -3.40
CA THR A 270 -6.92 18.28 -2.29
C THR A 270 -8.29 18.77 -1.82
N VAL A 271 -8.46 20.07 -1.62
CA VAL A 271 -9.77 20.65 -1.25
C VAL A 271 -10.84 20.30 -2.29
N ARG A 272 -10.55 20.41 -3.59
CA ARG A 272 -11.51 20.09 -4.67
C ARG A 272 -11.84 18.58 -4.73
N MET A 273 -10.84 17.70 -4.52
CA MET A 273 -11.06 16.26 -4.45
C MET A 273 -11.99 15.89 -3.28
N PHE A 274 -11.73 16.43 -2.09
CA PHE A 274 -12.54 16.18 -0.90
C PHE A 274 -13.94 16.77 -1.04
N ALA A 275 -14.07 17.97 -1.61
CA ALA A 275 -15.37 18.58 -1.90
C ALA A 275 -16.21 17.74 -2.87
N THR A 276 -15.59 17.02 -3.81
CA THR A 276 -16.29 16.07 -4.70
C THR A 276 -16.96 14.94 -3.92
N GLY A 277 -16.40 14.55 -2.77
CA GLY A 277 -16.98 13.61 -1.82
C GLY A 277 -17.84 14.23 -0.72
N GLY A 278 -18.12 15.55 -0.80
CA GLY A 278 -18.94 16.25 0.19
C GLY A 278 -18.20 16.71 1.45
N VAL A 279 -16.87 16.63 1.45
CA VAL A 279 -16.01 17.02 2.59
C VAL A 279 -15.39 18.40 2.34
N SER A 280 -15.52 19.30 3.30
CA SER A 280 -14.89 20.63 3.27
C SER A 280 -13.59 20.63 4.08
N LEU A 281 -12.50 21.09 3.49
CA LEU A 281 -11.20 21.24 4.16
C LEU A 281 -10.82 22.71 4.27
N PRO A 282 -10.30 23.15 5.44
CA PRO A 282 -9.78 24.50 5.60
C PRO A 282 -8.41 24.66 4.92
N ARG A 283 -8.09 25.91 4.50
CA ARG A 283 -6.77 26.28 3.96
C ARG A 283 -6.28 27.54 4.66
N PRO A 284 -4.95 27.78 4.73
CA PRO A 284 -3.84 26.89 4.30
C PRO A 284 -3.68 25.69 5.22
N PHE A 285 -3.04 24.62 4.73
CA PHE A 285 -2.71 23.47 5.57
C PHE A 285 -1.52 23.82 6.48
N PRO A 286 -1.55 23.44 7.77
CA PRO A 286 -0.43 23.66 8.66
C PRO A 286 0.82 22.90 8.18
N ARG A 287 1.99 23.40 8.60
CA ARG A 287 3.30 22.81 8.33
C ARG A 287 3.96 22.42 9.62
N MET A 288 4.66 21.31 9.60
CA MET A 288 5.39 20.75 10.73
C MET A 288 6.70 20.18 10.21
N SER A 289 7.82 20.42 10.86
CA SER A 289 9.06 19.77 10.49
C SER A 289 9.04 18.29 10.89
N TYR A 290 9.80 17.45 10.18
CA TYR A 290 10.00 16.05 10.53
C TYR A 290 10.46 15.90 11.98
N ALA A 291 11.40 16.75 12.40
CA ALA A 291 11.91 16.73 13.77
C ALA A 291 10.80 17.03 14.79
N GLU A 292 9.94 18.01 14.55
CA GLU A 292 8.80 18.33 15.42
C GLU A 292 7.78 17.19 15.44
N ALA A 293 7.47 16.57 14.28
CA ALA A 293 6.56 15.45 14.18
C ALA A 293 7.05 14.26 15.01
N MET A 294 8.31 13.88 14.84
CA MET A 294 8.94 12.80 15.62
C MET A 294 9.01 13.13 17.11
N ASP A 295 9.36 14.38 17.44
CA ASP A 295 9.56 14.81 18.83
C ASP A 295 8.23 14.87 19.61
N THR A 296 7.10 15.21 18.95
CA THR A 296 5.81 15.45 19.60
C THR A 296 4.79 14.34 19.39
N THR A 297 4.96 13.47 18.41
CA THR A 297 3.99 12.41 18.11
C THR A 297 4.61 11.03 17.85
N GLY A 298 5.93 10.96 17.65
CA GLY A 298 6.68 9.73 17.40
C GLY A 298 6.45 9.14 16.01
N SER A 299 6.00 9.96 15.06
CA SER A 299 5.71 9.52 13.69
C SER A 299 5.90 10.66 12.69
N ASP A 300 6.45 10.33 11.53
CA ASP A 300 6.48 11.16 10.33
C ASP A 300 5.08 11.34 9.69
N ARG A 301 4.11 10.56 10.14
CA ARG A 301 2.70 10.58 9.72
C ARG A 301 1.78 10.77 10.92
N PRO A 302 1.80 11.97 11.53
CA PRO A 302 1.03 12.21 12.75
C PRO A 302 -0.47 12.27 12.49
N ASP A 303 -1.27 11.63 13.36
CA ASP A 303 -2.69 11.93 13.47
C ASP A 303 -2.87 13.10 14.44
N LEU A 304 -3.25 14.26 13.93
CA LEU A 304 -3.37 15.49 14.70
C LEU A 304 -4.82 15.81 15.09
N ARG A 305 -5.79 14.91 14.83
CA ARG A 305 -7.20 15.11 15.18
C ARG A 305 -7.46 15.16 16.69
N PHE A 306 -6.55 14.63 17.47
CA PHE A 306 -6.63 14.59 18.92
C PHE A 306 -5.30 15.06 19.55
N GLY A 307 -5.33 15.43 20.80
CA GLY A 307 -4.16 15.88 21.55
C GLY A 307 -3.14 14.77 21.82
N LEU A 308 -2.74 14.58 23.06
CA LEU A 308 -1.76 13.58 23.51
C LEU A 308 -0.37 13.78 22.87
N ARG A 309 0.06 15.03 22.68
CA ARG A 309 1.43 15.34 22.25
C ARG A 309 2.43 14.97 23.32
N PHE A 310 3.60 14.56 22.90
CA PHE A 310 4.70 14.28 23.83
C PHE A 310 5.23 15.56 24.46
N VAL A 311 5.65 15.43 25.69
CA VAL A 311 6.36 16.45 26.47
C VAL A 311 7.67 15.87 26.90
N ASP A 312 8.78 16.53 26.58
CA ASP A 312 10.10 16.15 27.08
C ASP A 312 10.25 16.65 28.52
N VAL A 313 10.67 15.74 29.39
CA VAL A 313 10.87 15.96 30.82
C VAL A 313 12.26 15.51 31.28
N THR A 314 13.15 15.26 30.35
CA THR A 314 14.53 14.79 30.58
C THR A 314 15.28 15.71 31.55
N ASP A 315 15.17 17.02 31.36
CA ASP A 315 15.82 18.04 32.18
C ASP A 315 15.32 18.09 33.63
N ILE A 316 14.07 17.66 33.88
CA ILE A 316 13.48 17.62 35.23
C ILE A 316 14.19 16.59 36.12
N PHE A 317 14.64 15.48 35.52
CA PHE A 317 15.16 14.32 36.20
C PHE A 317 16.69 14.18 36.18
N THR A 318 17.42 15.23 35.78
CA THR A 318 18.88 15.20 35.67
C THR A 318 19.56 14.75 36.99
N ASP A 319 19.06 15.24 38.13
CA ASP A 319 19.58 14.93 39.46
C ASP A 319 18.65 14.02 40.27
N THR A 320 17.80 13.26 39.63
CA THR A 320 16.79 12.44 40.30
C THR A 320 17.34 11.33 41.16
N ASN A 321 16.68 11.04 42.27
CA ASN A 321 16.95 9.88 43.13
C ASN A 321 16.41 8.56 42.57
N TYR A 322 15.53 8.59 41.59
CA TYR A 322 14.99 7.38 40.99
C TYR A 322 16.04 6.67 40.13
N SER A 323 16.51 5.53 40.61
CA SER A 323 17.68 4.82 40.06
C SER A 323 17.53 4.45 38.59
N ILE A 324 16.32 4.10 38.13
CA ILE A 324 16.04 3.72 36.73
C ILE A 324 16.30 4.92 35.82
N PHE A 325 15.69 6.07 36.09
CA PHE A 325 15.84 7.29 35.29
C PHE A 325 17.29 7.75 35.30
N ARG A 326 17.95 7.74 36.49
CA ARG A 326 19.36 8.10 36.61
C ARG A 326 20.28 7.24 35.73
N GLN A 327 20.03 5.93 35.64
CA GLN A 327 20.84 5.03 34.81
C GLN A 327 20.62 5.28 33.32
N ILE A 328 19.36 5.57 32.90
CA ILE A 328 19.02 5.91 31.53
C ILE A 328 19.71 7.21 31.12
N LEU A 329 19.58 8.26 31.94
CA LEU A 329 20.14 9.58 31.65
C LEU A 329 21.70 9.54 31.62
N LYS A 330 22.35 8.74 32.49
CA LYS A 330 23.79 8.53 32.43
C LYS A 330 24.30 7.88 31.14
N ARG A 331 23.39 7.23 30.37
CA ARG A 331 23.68 6.63 29.07
C ARG A 331 23.29 7.54 27.90
N GLY A 332 22.99 8.82 28.18
CA GLY A 332 22.54 9.78 27.16
C GLY A 332 21.10 9.60 26.71
N GLY A 333 20.28 8.86 27.47
CA GLY A 333 18.88 8.62 27.15
C GLY A 333 17.97 9.81 27.45
N CYS A 334 16.71 9.68 27.11
CA CYS A 334 15.68 10.70 27.31
C CYS A 334 14.42 10.14 28.01
N ILE A 335 13.63 11.06 28.54
CA ILE A 335 12.35 10.77 29.19
C ILE A 335 11.30 11.68 28.59
N LYS A 336 10.30 11.08 27.93
CA LYS A 336 9.16 11.79 27.38
C LYS A 336 7.86 11.22 27.92
N GLY A 337 6.80 12.02 27.90
CA GLY A 337 5.50 11.56 28.37
C GLY A 337 4.33 12.23 27.68
N ILE A 338 3.14 11.73 28.01
CA ILE A 338 1.84 12.19 27.53
C ILE A 338 0.98 12.54 28.74
N ASN A 339 0.25 13.64 28.67
CA ASN A 339 -0.84 13.93 29.62
C ASN A 339 -2.18 13.49 29.01
N VAL A 340 -2.79 12.45 29.58
CA VAL A 340 -4.12 11.97 29.21
C VAL A 340 -5.14 12.70 30.06
N ARG A 341 -5.64 13.82 29.56
CA ARG A 341 -6.45 14.79 30.30
C ARG A 341 -7.81 14.22 30.70
N GLY A 342 -8.17 14.32 31.99
CA GLY A 342 -9.48 13.96 32.53
C GLY A 342 -9.83 12.46 32.49
N GLN A 343 -8.85 11.56 32.31
CA GLN A 343 -9.11 10.13 32.10
C GLN A 343 -8.74 9.24 33.29
N SER A 344 -8.61 9.77 34.47
CA SER A 344 -8.22 9.00 35.65
C SER A 344 -9.25 7.93 36.04
N GLU A 345 -10.54 8.08 35.72
CA GLU A 345 -11.56 7.07 35.94
C GLU A 345 -11.40 5.88 35.00
N ALA A 346 -11.26 6.15 33.69
CA ALA A 346 -11.06 5.12 32.66
C ALA A 346 -9.72 4.39 32.80
N LEU A 347 -8.68 5.12 33.27
CA LEU A 347 -7.34 4.62 33.50
C LEU A 347 -7.07 4.42 34.99
N SER A 348 -7.71 3.40 35.59
CA SER A 348 -7.53 3.05 37.00
C SER A 348 -6.09 2.60 37.30
N LYS A 349 -5.66 2.64 38.58
CA LYS A 349 -4.34 2.16 39.02
C LYS A 349 -4.05 0.73 38.53
N ASN A 350 -5.07 -0.14 38.57
CA ASN A 350 -4.93 -1.53 38.12
C ASN A 350 -4.72 -1.61 36.60
N VAL A 351 -5.46 -0.87 35.79
CA VAL A 351 -5.29 -0.80 34.34
C VAL A 351 -3.91 -0.28 33.99
N LEU A 352 -3.49 0.82 34.58
CA LEU A 352 -2.16 1.41 34.33
C LEU A 352 -1.02 0.47 34.71
N GLN A 353 -1.11 -0.22 35.85
CA GLN A 353 -0.01 -1.05 36.36
C GLN A 353 0.03 -2.42 35.69
N ASN A 354 -1.09 -3.09 35.51
CA ASN A 354 -1.11 -4.48 35.04
C ASN A 354 -1.30 -4.61 33.54
N GLU A 355 -2.09 -3.76 32.93
CA GLU A 355 -2.37 -3.81 31.50
C GLU A 355 -1.35 -2.94 30.71
N TYR A 356 -1.25 -1.63 31.04
CA TYR A 356 -0.39 -0.72 30.27
C TYR A 356 1.10 -0.94 30.55
N ALA A 357 1.51 -0.95 31.82
CA ALA A 357 2.94 -0.99 32.15
C ALA A 357 3.57 -2.37 31.94
N LYS A 358 2.81 -3.48 32.13
CA LYS A 358 3.34 -4.84 32.00
C LYS A 358 3.13 -5.49 30.63
N GLU A 359 2.08 -5.10 29.89
CA GLU A 359 1.70 -5.78 28.66
C GLU A 359 1.76 -4.83 27.45
N ILE A 360 1.01 -3.72 27.45
CA ILE A 360 0.85 -2.85 26.27
C ILE A 360 2.15 -2.11 25.95
N ALA A 361 2.75 -1.40 26.91
CA ALA A 361 3.98 -0.63 26.64
C ALA A 361 5.16 -1.55 26.24
N PRO A 362 5.37 -2.72 26.85
CA PRO A 362 6.37 -3.69 26.37
C PRO A 362 6.08 -4.21 24.97
N SER A 363 4.82 -4.44 24.58
CA SER A 363 4.47 -4.86 23.22
C SER A 363 4.83 -3.82 22.15
N PHE A 364 4.96 -2.56 22.54
CA PHE A 364 5.42 -1.45 21.70
C PHE A 364 6.92 -1.17 21.81
N GLY A 365 7.68 -2.06 22.44
CA GLY A 365 9.14 -2.00 22.54
C GLY A 365 9.70 -1.22 23.75
N ALA A 366 8.86 -0.65 24.61
CA ALA A 366 9.33 -0.03 25.84
C ALA A 366 9.70 -1.09 26.89
N LYS A 367 10.82 -0.94 27.56
CA LYS A 367 11.20 -1.83 28.69
C LYS A 367 10.32 -1.67 29.91
N GLY A 368 9.55 -0.58 29.98
CA GLY A 368 8.60 -0.26 31.03
C GLY A 368 7.97 1.11 30.81
N MET A 369 6.95 1.39 31.59
CA MET A 369 6.19 2.63 31.55
C MET A 369 6.00 3.16 32.96
N THR A 370 6.24 4.44 33.16
CA THR A 370 5.92 5.14 34.39
C THR A 370 4.59 5.84 34.24
N TRP A 371 3.74 5.79 35.25
CA TRP A 371 2.46 6.48 35.26
C TRP A 371 2.24 7.23 36.59
N MET A 372 1.52 8.35 36.51
CA MET A 372 1.05 9.12 37.65
C MET A 372 -0.38 9.61 37.40
N ARG A 373 -1.25 9.53 38.41
CA ARG A 373 -2.61 10.08 38.38
C ARG A 373 -2.67 11.36 39.18
N ALA A 374 -3.38 12.34 38.68
CA ALA A 374 -3.60 13.59 39.40
C ALA A 374 -4.92 13.59 40.16
N GLY A 375 -4.89 13.96 41.43
CA GLY A 375 -6.05 14.10 42.28
C GLY A 375 -5.74 14.96 43.52
N GLU A 376 -6.69 15.76 43.95
CA GLU A 376 -6.55 16.67 45.09
C GLU A 376 -5.29 17.57 45.05
N GLY A 377 -4.95 18.02 43.84
CA GLY A 377 -3.76 18.85 43.58
C GLY A 377 -2.41 18.12 43.70
N ARG A 378 -2.40 16.81 43.79
CA ARG A 378 -1.20 15.97 43.94
C ARG A 378 -1.13 14.88 42.88
N LEU A 379 0.11 14.40 42.62
CA LEU A 379 0.37 13.26 41.80
C LEU A 379 0.46 12.00 42.66
N GLU A 380 -0.25 10.96 42.27
CA GLU A 380 -0.26 9.65 42.92
C GLU A 380 0.32 8.57 41.98
N SER A 381 1.27 7.78 42.48
CA SER A 381 1.85 6.62 41.84
C SER A 381 2.52 5.72 42.85
N ASN A 382 2.80 4.47 42.46
CA ASN A 382 3.62 3.54 43.25
C ASN A 382 5.12 3.94 43.35
N ILE A 383 5.55 4.93 42.59
CA ILE A 383 6.95 5.39 42.55
C ILE A 383 7.11 6.85 42.96
N VAL A 384 6.03 7.55 43.34
CA VAL A 384 6.05 8.97 43.66
C VAL A 384 7.04 9.30 44.81
N GLN A 385 7.23 8.38 45.75
CA GLN A 385 8.14 8.52 46.86
C GLN A 385 9.64 8.61 46.49
N PHE A 386 10.00 8.28 45.25
CA PHE A 386 11.36 8.40 44.75
C PHE A 386 11.70 9.78 44.18
N PHE A 387 10.66 10.63 43.97
CA PHE A 387 10.82 11.98 43.41
C PHE A 387 10.72 13.04 44.51
N SER A 388 11.49 14.09 44.36
CA SER A 388 11.42 15.25 45.23
C SER A 388 10.17 16.09 44.93
N GLU A 389 9.71 16.90 45.91
CA GLU A 389 8.60 17.83 45.72
C GLU A 389 8.89 18.81 44.56
N ALA A 390 10.13 19.22 44.38
CA ALA A 390 10.55 20.12 43.32
C ALA A 390 10.44 19.47 41.93
N GLU A 391 10.80 18.19 41.79
CA GLU A 391 10.61 17.44 40.55
C GLU A 391 9.12 17.28 40.22
N LEU A 392 8.31 16.89 41.19
CA LEU A 392 6.86 16.74 41.02
C LEU A 392 6.17 18.08 40.66
N ALA A 393 6.57 19.18 41.28
CA ALA A 393 6.05 20.51 40.96
C ALA A 393 6.43 20.97 39.53
N LYS A 394 7.69 20.70 39.10
CA LYS A 394 8.13 20.96 37.73
C LYS A 394 7.35 20.11 36.74
N LEU A 395 7.11 18.85 37.06
CA LEU A 395 6.34 17.92 36.23
C LEU A 395 4.89 18.38 36.05
N GLN A 396 4.20 18.74 37.16
CA GLN A 396 2.84 19.28 37.12
C GLN A 396 2.77 20.55 36.25
N LYS A 397 3.72 21.45 36.39
CA LYS A 397 3.80 22.66 35.57
C LYS A 397 4.05 22.35 34.10
N ARG A 398 5.01 21.46 33.79
CA ARG A 398 5.41 21.12 32.42
C ARG A 398 4.28 20.47 31.64
N PHE A 399 3.48 19.59 32.27
CA PHE A 399 2.33 18.92 31.68
C PHE A 399 1.02 19.70 31.84
N GLU A 400 1.02 20.86 32.51
CA GLU A 400 -0.19 21.64 32.85
C GLU A 400 -1.26 20.77 33.51
N VAL A 401 -0.84 19.98 34.50
CA VAL A 401 -1.67 18.93 35.14
C VAL A 401 -2.88 19.53 35.87
N LYS A 402 -4.03 18.89 35.70
CA LYS A 402 -5.26 19.15 36.43
C LYS A 402 -5.76 17.88 37.12
N ASP A 403 -6.60 18.03 38.12
CA ASP A 403 -7.22 16.90 38.78
C ASP A 403 -8.00 16.04 37.75
N GLY A 404 -7.85 14.72 37.83
CA GLY A 404 -8.40 13.79 36.86
C GLY A 404 -7.47 13.43 35.70
N ASP A 405 -6.31 14.09 35.55
CA ASP A 405 -5.34 13.79 34.51
C ASP A 405 -4.53 12.53 34.84
N VAL A 406 -3.98 11.91 33.80
CA VAL A 406 -3.05 10.78 33.90
C VAL A 406 -1.81 11.05 33.09
N LEU A 407 -0.65 11.09 33.77
CA LEU A 407 0.66 11.17 33.10
C LEU A 407 1.17 9.77 32.80
N ILE A 408 1.63 9.56 31.58
CA ILE A 408 2.28 8.36 31.11
C ILE A 408 3.64 8.74 30.55
N MET A 409 4.72 8.12 31.05
CA MET A 409 6.09 8.43 30.64
C MET A 409 6.84 7.16 30.27
N VAL A 410 7.65 7.26 29.22
CA VAL A 410 8.61 6.24 28.78
C VAL A 410 10.01 6.82 28.84
N ALA A 411 10.95 6.01 29.30
CA ALA A 411 12.35 6.36 29.39
C ALA A 411 13.22 5.24 28.81
N ASP A 412 14.14 5.56 27.93
CA ASP A 412 15.11 4.61 27.36
C ASP A 412 16.40 5.34 26.92
N PRO A 413 17.56 4.67 26.88
CA PRO A 413 18.78 5.22 26.29
C PRO A 413 18.62 5.57 24.79
N SER A 414 17.70 4.91 24.07
CA SER A 414 17.41 5.16 22.67
C SER A 414 16.23 6.11 22.50
N TYR A 415 16.48 7.27 21.90
CA TYR A 415 15.43 8.23 21.51
C TYR A 415 14.36 7.58 20.61
N ALA A 416 14.79 6.78 19.62
CA ALA A 416 13.88 6.08 18.72
C ALA A 416 12.94 5.12 19.46
N THR A 417 13.42 4.41 20.49
CA THR A 417 12.60 3.53 21.33
C THR A 417 11.55 4.34 22.10
N VAL A 418 11.93 5.47 22.69
CA VAL A 418 10.99 6.33 23.44
C VAL A 418 9.89 6.87 22.54
N THR A 419 10.26 7.46 21.40
CA THR A 419 9.30 8.08 20.48
C THR A 419 8.40 7.05 19.82
N SER A 420 8.93 5.91 19.37
CA SER A 420 8.13 4.82 18.78
C SER A 420 7.13 4.23 19.78
N ALA A 421 7.56 3.91 21.00
CA ALA A 421 6.69 3.33 22.02
C ALA A 421 5.59 4.32 22.45
N LEU A 422 5.93 5.59 22.69
CA LEU A 422 4.95 6.61 23.00
C LEU A 422 4.00 6.89 21.82
N GLY A 423 4.47 6.83 20.58
CA GLY A 423 3.65 6.97 19.38
C GLY A 423 2.56 5.90 19.30
N GLN A 424 2.92 4.64 19.54
CA GLN A 424 1.97 3.54 19.59
C GLN A 424 1.01 3.66 20.79
N LEU A 425 1.52 4.01 21.98
CA LEU A 425 0.70 4.27 23.17
C LEU A 425 -0.29 5.41 22.92
N ARG A 426 0.13 6.49 22.28
CA ARG A 426 -0.71 7.63 21.91
C ARG A 426 -1.91 7.21 21.06
N LEU A 427 -1.67 6.43 20.00
CA LEU A 427 -2.71 5.93 19.11
C LEU A 427 -3.65 4.94 19.83
N HIS A 428 -3.08 4.02 20.62
CA HIS A 428 -3.83 3.05 21.39
C HIS A 428 -4.75 3.73 22.42
N LEU A 429 -4.23 4.71 23.17
CA LEU A 429 -5.01 5.50 24.14
C LEU A 429 -6.13 6.28 23.46
N ALA A 430 -5.84 6.92 22.33
CA ALA A 430 -6.82 7.70 21.59
C ALA A 430 -7.99 6.82 21.10
N ALA A 431 -7.68 5.65 20.56
CA ALA A 431 -8.70 4.69 20.11
C ALA A 431 -9.54 4.14 21.28
N ARG A 432 -8.87 3.68 22.35
CA ARG A 432 -9.54 3.10 23.52
C ARG A 432 -10.45 4.07 24.24
N LEU A 433 -10.04 5.32 24.35
CA LEU A 433 -10.77 6.37 25.06
C LEU A 433 -11.75 7.16 24.18
N GLY A 434 -11.89 6.77 22.90
CA GLY A 434 -12.78 7.45 21.95
C GLY A 434 -12.42 8.92 21.70
N LEU A 435 -11.13 9.26 21.72
CA LEU A 435 -10.67 10.65 21.56
C LEU A 435 -10.53 11.06 20.08
N ILE A 436 -10.65 10.11 19.16
CA ILE A 436 -10.53 10.38 17.73
C ILE A 436 -11.89 10.84 17.19
N PRO A 437 -12.07 12.11 16.80
CA PRO A 437 -13.35 12.58 16.30
C PRO A 437 -13.67 11.94 14.94
N GLU A 438 -14.92 11.50 14.79
CA GLU A 438 -15.43 10.95 13.53
C GLU A 438 -15.60 12.06 12.47
N ASN A 439 -15.51 11.69 11.20
CA ASN A 439 -15.71 12.59 10.05
C ASN A 439 -14.89 13.89 10.09
N THR A 440 -13.75 13.86 10.77
CA THR A 440 -12.82 14.98 10.87
C THR A 440 -11.56 14.69 10.08
N PHE A 441 -11.14 15.66 9.28
CA PHE A 441 -9.95 15.56 8.44
C PHE A 441 -8.98 16.69 8.81
N TYR A 442 -7.75 16.31 9.14
CA TYR A 442 -6.71 17.26 9.54
C TYR A 442 -5.47 17.07 8.66
N PRO A 443 -5.38 17.79 7.53
CA PRO A 443 -4.19 17.77 6.68
C PRO A 443 -3.04 18.53 7.33
N VAL A 444 -1.82 18.05 7.10
CA VAL A 444 -0.57 18.70 7.53
C VAL A 444 0.55 18.39 6.55
N TRP A 445 1.37 19.37 6.23
CA TRP A 445 2.62 19.15 5.52
C TRP A 445 3.72 18.81 6.52
N ILE A 446 4.42 17.70 6.25
CA ILE A 446 5.67 17.37 6.94
C ILE A 446 6.81 17.76 6.03
N THR A 447 7.77 18.48 6.57
CA THR A 447 8.88 19.09 5.82
C THR A 447 10.21 18.85 6.53
N GLU A 448 11.32 19.26 5.91
CA GLU A 448 12.66 19.20 6.51
C GLU A 448 13.06 17.77 6.92
N PHE A 449 12.73 16.78 6.11
CA PHE A 449 13.16 15.40 6.34
C PHE A 449 14.69 15.28 6.33
N PRO A 450 15.28 14.30 7.02
CA PRO A 450 16.66 13.93 6.78
C PRO A 450 16.84 13.53 5.32
N LEU A 451 17.99 13.85 4.71
CA LEU A 451 18.29 13.41 3.35
C LEU A 451 18.68 11.93 3.33
N PHE A 452 19.40 11.50 4.36
CA PHE A 452 19.89 10.14 4.54
C PHE A 452 19.52 9.59 5.90
N GLU A 453 19.35 8.27 5.95
CA GLU A 453 19.17 7.48 7.15
C GLU A 453 20.33 6.49 7.32
N PRO A 454 20.75 6.18 8.56
CA PRO A 454 21.80 5.21 8.79
C PRO A 454 21.32 3.79 8.45
N THR A 455 22.23 2.98 7.92
CA THR A 455 22.03 1.54 7.70
C THR A 455 22.76 0.70 8.77
N ASP A 456 22.32 -0.54 8.99
CA ASP A 456 22.90 -1.44 10.01
C ASP A 456 24.38 -1.77 9.76
N ASP A 457 24.86 -1.66 8.52
CA ASP A 457 26.25 -1.87 8.12
C ASP A 457 27.13 -0.62 8.27
N GLY A 458 26.57 0.47 8.83
CA GLY A 458 27.29 1.72 9.10
C GLY A 458 27.40 2.65 7.89
N GLY A 459 26.65 2.38 6.81
CA GLY A 459 26.48 3.25 5.66
C GLY A 459 25.28 4.19 5.81
N VAL A 460 24.83 4.74 4.69
CA VAL A 460 23.61 5.55 4.59
C VAL A 460 22.73 5.08 3.44
N THR A 461 21.41 5.29 3.60
CA THR A 461 20.40 5.14 2.54
C THR A 461 19.62 6.44 2.39
N SER A 462 18.98 6.66 1.24
CA SER A 462 18.07 7.81 1.07
C SER A 462 16.80 7.65 1.90
N SER A 463 16.38 8.69 2.61
CA SER A 463 15.09 8.68 3.32
C SER A 463 13.89 8.57 2.37
N HIS A 464 13.94 9.21 1.19
CA HIS A 464 12.91 9.14 0.16
C HIS A 464 13.46 8.46 -1.10
N HIS A 465 14.13 9.22 -1.95
CA HIS A 465 14.76 8.71 -3.17
C HIS A 465 16.01 9.53 -3.52
N PRO A 466 16.94 8.99 -4.29
CA PRO A 466 18.27 9.60 -4.53
C PRO A 466 18.24 10.86 -5.41
N PHE A 467 17.09 11.26 -5.94
CA PHE A 467 16.93 12.44 -6.80
C PHE A 467 16.48 13.69 -6.04
N THR A 468 16.28 13.57 -4.72
CA THR A 468 15.86 14.67 -3.84
C THR A 468 17.02 15.65 -3.61
N ALA A 469 16.75 16.94 -3.78
CA ALA A 469 17.73 17.98 -3.52
C ALA A 469 18.01 18.12 -2.00
N PRO A 470 19.28 18.25 -1.60
CA PRO A 470 19.65 18.62 -0.24
C PRO A 470 19.36 20.11 0.04
N ASP A 471 19.36 20.47 1.33
CA ASP A 471 19.30 21.85 1.80
C ASP A 471 20.58 22.64 1.51
N ARG A 472 21.71 21.95 1.40
CA ARG A 472 23.03 22.51 1.05
C ARG A 472 23.80 21.57 0.13
N THR A 473 24.66 22.13 -0.71
CA THR A 473 25.44 21.37 -1.73
C THR A 473 26.91 21.15 -1.33
N ASP A 474 27.37 21.83 -0.31
CA ASP A 474 28.72 21.73 0.23
C ASP A 474 28.76 20.68 1.36
N PHE A 475 29.16 19.46 1.00
CA PHE A 475 29.32 18.31 1.92
C PHE A 475 30.29 17.30 1.32
N ASP A 476 30.98 16.52 2.18
CA ASP A 476 31.80 15.38 1.76
C ASP A 476 30.93 14.11 1.65
N PRO A 477 30.80 13.49 0.45
CA PRO A 477 30.00 12.28 0.25
C PRO A 477 30.53 11.04 0.98
N LYS A 478 31.66 11.12 1.66
CA LYS A 478 32.26 10.04 2.46
C LYS A 478 32.17 10.27 3.97
N ASN A 479 31.76 11.46 4.39
CA ASN A 479 31.64 11.81 5.79
C ASN A 479 30.22 11.46 6.30
N ILE A 480 30.08 10.32 6.97
CA ILE A 480 28.77 9.82 7.45
C ILE A 480 28.09 10.79 8.42
N GLU A 481 28.83 11.43 9.32
CA GLU A 481 28.25 12.39 10.28
C GLU A 481 27.69 13.61 9.56
N GLU A 482 28.40 14.10 8.55
CA GLU A 482 27.94 15.21 7.72
C GLU A 482 26.73 14.83 6.85
N LEU A 483 26.71 13.62 6.29
CA LEU A 483 25.59 13.10 5.52
C LEU A 483 24.31 12.98 6.35
N LEU A 484 24.40 12.45 7.57
CA LEU A 484 23.26 12.33 8.47
C LEU A 484 22.74 13.67 9.01
N ALA A 485 23.55 14.72 8.93
CA ALA A 485 23.15 16.08 9.30
C ALA A 485 22.44 16.85 8.18
N LEU A 486 22.47 16.33 6.92
CA LEU A 486 21.82 16.97 5.79
C LEU A 486 20.30 16.86 5.89
N ARG A 487 19.62 17.96 5.58
CA ARG A 487 18.17 18.00 5.38
C ARG A 487 17.85 17.89 3.90
N SER A 488 16.70 17.34 3.60
CA SER A 488 16.20 17.27 2.24
C SER A 488 15.16 18.36 1.98
N ARG A 489 14.99 18.71 0.71
CA ARG A 489 13.89 19.55 0.22
C ARG A 489 12.67 18.68 -0.15
N ALA A 490 12.43 17.63 0.66
CA ALA A 490 11.26 16.78 0.57
C ALA A 490 10.11 17.31 1.43
N TYR A 491 8.91 16.93 1.06
CA TYR A 491 7.67 17.25 1.75
C TYR A 491 6.63 16.17 1.52
N ASP A 492 5.90 15.81 2.59
CA ASP A 492 4.79 14.86 2.55
C ASP A 492 3.49 15.53 2.99
N LEU A 493 2.42 15.26 2.26
CA LEU A 493 1.07 15.60 2.69
C LEU A 493 0.51 14.44 3.51
N VAL A 494 0.34 14.67 4.78
CA VAL A 494 -0.21 13.72 5.74
C VAL A 494 -1.61 14.15 6.15
N MET A 495 -2.51 13.18 6.31
CA MET A 495 -3.86 13.43 6.83
C MET A 495 -4.30 12.26 7.72
N ASN A 496 -4.71 12.56 8.95
CA ASN A 496 -5.27 11.57 9.89
C ASN A 496 -4.36 10.35 10.14
N GLY A 497 -3.05 10.54 10.18
CA GLY A 497 -2.10 9.46 10.40
C GLY A 497 -1.67 8.69 9.15
N GLU A 498 -2.16 9.09 7.97
CA GLU A 498 -1.82 8.48 6.70
C GLU A 498 -1.14 9.50 5.78
N GLU A 499 -0.05 9.09 5.14
CA GLU A 499 0.58 9.83 4.06
C GLU A 499 -0.29 9.72 2.80
N LEU A 500 -0.83 10.83 2.32
CA LEU A 500 -1.57 10.88 1.06
C LEU A 500 -0.65 10.87 -0.14
N GLY A 501 0.52 11.47 0.02
CA GLY A 501 1.57 11.49 -0.97
C GLY A 501 2.71 12.36 -0.56
N GLY A 502 3.82 12.24 -1.27
CA GLY A 502 5.05 12.95 -1.00
C GLY A 502 5.76 13.40 -2.28
N GLY A 503 6.69 14.30 -2.10
CA GLY A 503 7.47 14.85 -3.18
C GLY A 503 8.71 15.59 -2.71
N SER A 504 9.42 16.19 -3.66
CA SER A 504 10.59 17.03 -3.36
C SER A 504 10.91 18.00 -4.50
N ILE A 505 11.72 18.99 -4.20
CA ILE A 505 12.52 19.66 -5.20
C ILE A 505 13.64 18.71 -5.60
N ARG A 506 13.94 18.65 -6.92
CA ARG A 506 14.87 17.67 -7.49
C ARG A 506 16.25 18.26 -7.67
N ILE A 507 17.22 17.36 -7.67
CA ILE A 507 18.56 17.70 -8.14
C ILE A 507 18.51 17.94 -9.66
N ASN A 508 18.99 19.09 -10.11
CA ASN A 508 19.08 19.42 -11.54
C ASN A 508 20.53 19.61 -12.01
N ASN A 509 21.50 19.16 -11.22
CA ASN A 509 22.91 19.27 -11.48
C ASN A 509 23.58 17.89 -11.45
N ARG A 510 24.32 17.55 -12.53
CA ARG A 510 24.98 16.25 -12.70
C ARG A 510 26.01 15.95 -11.62
N GLU A 511 26.81 16.94 -11.22
CA GLU A 511 27.87 16.74 -10.23
C GLU A 511 27.28 16.47 -8.85
N LEU A 512 26.25 17.23 -8.47
CA LEU A 512 25.53 17.02 -7.22
C LEU A 512 24.86 15.64 -7.22
N GLN A 513 24.24 15.22 -8.32
CA GLN A 513 23.62 13.90 -8.42
C GLN A 513 24.66 12.77 -8.25
N ARG A 514 25.84 12.92 -8.82
CA ARG A 514 26.95 11.96 -8.64
C ARG A 514 27.43 11.94 -7.19
N LYS A 515 27.51 13.10 -6.52
CA LYS A 515 27.84 13.16 -5.08
C LYS A 515 26.86 12.35 -4.25
N ILE A 516 25.57 12.49 -4.49
CA ILE A 516 24.52 11.71 -3.76
C ILE A 516 24.66 10.22 -4.06
N PHE A 517 24.86 9.82 -5.32
CA PHE A 517 25.08 8.40 -5.66
C PHE A 517 26.34 7.83 -5.00
N THR A 518 27.41 8.62 -4.93
CA THR A 518 28.64 8.22 -4.22
C THR A 518 28.40 8.04 -2.73
N ALA A 519 27.64 8.93 -2.09
CA ALA A 519 27.24 8.79 -0.68
C ALA A 519 26.43 7.50 -0.43
N LEU A 520 25.60 7.08 -1.38
CA LEU A 520 24.84 5.84 -1.35
C LEU A 520 25.67 4.59 -1.71
N GLY A 521 26.98 4.74 -1.94
CA GLY A 521 27.87 3.63 -2.22
C GLY A 521 27.83 3.09 -3.64
N LEU A 522 27.19 3.79 -4.60
CA LEU A 522 27.21 3.39 -5.99
C LEU A 522 28.59 3.63 -6.61
N THR A 523 29.11 2.62 -7.34
CA THR A 523 30.31 2.74 -8.13
C THR A 523 30.06 3.52 -9.42
N GLU A 524 31.11 3.97 -10.11
CA GLU A 524 30.98 4.62 -11.43
C GLU A 524 30.35 3.70 -12.47
N ASP A 525 30.60 2.38 -12.38
CA ASP A 525 30.01 1.39 -13.26
C ASP A 525 28.50 1.22 -12.97
N ASP A 526 28.11 1.15 -11.67
CA ASP A 526 26.70 1.15 -11.28
C ASP A 526 25.95 2.39 -11.77
N MET A 527 26.56 3.57 -11.60
CA MET A 527 25.98 4.83 -12.06
C MET A 527 25.79 4.85 -13.57
N ARG A 528 26.78 4.34 -14.33
CA ARG A 528 26.70 4.27 -15.77
C ARG A 528 25.65 3.28 -16.25
N GLU A 529 25.58 2.11 -15.64
CA GLU A 529 24.66 1.03 -16.04
C GLU A 529 23.20 1.39 -15.71
N LYS A 530 22.94 1.82 -14.47
CA LYS A 530 21.58 2.05 -13.97
C LYS A 530 21.02 3.43 -14.29
N PHE A 531 21.88 4.46 -14.30
CA PHE A 531 21.45 5.87 -14.41
C PHE A 531 22.20 6.66 -15.50
N GLY A 532 22.99 6.00 -16.35
CA GLY A 532 23.82 6.68 -17.35
C GLY A 532 23.02 7.56 -18.31
N PHE A 533 21.86 7.10 -18.77
CA PHE A 533 20.93 7.85 -19.62
C PHE A 533 20.39 9.10 -18.90
N PHE A 534 20.06 8.98 -17.62
CA PHE A 534 19.53 10.06 -16.80
C PHE A 534 20.60 11.12 -16.47
N LEU A 535 21.80 10.68 -16.04
CA LEU A 535 22.93 11.56 -15.82
C LEU A 535 23.36 12.30 -17.10
N LYS A 536 23.24 11.65 -18.24
CA LYS A 536 23.52 12.26 -19.53
C LYS A 536 22.53 13.35 -19.90
N ALA A 537 21.27 13.21 -19.51
CA ALA A 537 20.26 14.22 -19.80
C ALA A 537 20.55 15.57 -19.13
N PHE A 538 21.20 15.59 -17.95
CA PHE A 538 21.60 16.83 -17.28
C PHE A 538 22.61 17.66 -18.06
N ASP A 539 23.36 17.06 -19.01
CA ASP A 539 24.30 17.78 -19.86
C ASP A 539 23.59 18.72 -20.85
N TYR A 540 22.26 18.61 -20.99
CA TYR A 540 21.48 19.38 -21.97
C TYR A 540 20.58 20.46 -21.31
N GLY A 541 20.94 20.95 -20.14
CA GLY A 541 20.28 22.10 -19.53
C GLY A 541 19.02 21.73 -18.77
N ALA A 542 19.16 20.92 -17.71
CA ALA A 542 18.07 20.59 -16.81
C ALA A 542 17.57 21.82 -16.05
N PRO A 543 16.26 22.17 -16.13
CA PRO A 543 15.72 23.29 -15.37
C PRO A 543 15.63 22.91 -13.86
N PRO A 544 15.60 23.88 -12.94
CA PRO A 544 15.14 23.60 -11.58
C PRO A 544 13.69 23.11 -11.64
N HIS A 545 13.37 22.00 -10.97
CA HIS A 545 12.06 21.36 -11.01
C HIS A 545 11.76 20.63 -9.71
N GLY A 546 10.50 20.34 -9.50
CA GLY A 546 9.99 19.60 -8.37
C GLY A 546 8.64 19.00 -8.67
N GLY A 547 8.21 18.08 -7.86
CA GLY A 547 6.94 17.39 -8.07
C GLY A 547 6.53 16.56 -6.87
N LEU A 548 5.41 15.87 -7.05
CA LEU A 548 4.79 15.09 -5.99
C LEU A 548 4.05 13.91 -6.62
N ALA A 549 3.84 12.86 -5.81
CA ALA A 549 2.96 11.75 -6.13
C ALA A 549 1.90 11.57 -5.04
N LEU A 550 0.61 11.55 -5.41
CA LEU A 550 -0.50 11.24 -4.50
C LEU A 550 -1.02 9.81 -4.75
N GLY A 551 -1.15 9.03 -3.69
CA GLY A 551 -1.78 7.70 -3.74
C GLY A 551 -3.30 7.82 -3.92
N MET A 552 -3.80 7.75 -5.16
CA MET A 552 -5.21 8.01 -5.48
C MET A 552 -6.16 7.02 -4.82
N ASP A 553 -5.75 5.76 -4.68
CA ASP A 553 -6.55 4.75 -3.99
C ASP A 553 -6.74 5.10 -2.51
N ARG A 554 -5.68 5.64 -1.86
CA ARG A 554 -5.71 6.10 -0.47
C ARG A 554 -6.57 7.36 -0.31
N VAL A 555 -6.42 8.33 -1.19
CA VAL A 555 -7.25 9.55 -1.19
C VAL A 555 -8.73 9.21 -1.30
N VAL A 556 -9.11 8.36 -2.25
CA VAL A 556 -10.52 7.94 -2.44
C VAL A 556 -11.04 7.15 -1.23
N SER A 557 -10.22 6.23 -0.69
CA SER A 557 -10.55 5.45 0.51
C SER A 557 -10.79 6.35 1.72
N MET A 558 -9.95 7.37 1.90
CA MET A 558 -10.08 8.34 3.00
C MET A 558 -11.34 9.20 2.88
N ILE A 559 -11.65 9.70 1.69
CA ILE A 559 -12.88 10.48 1.44
C ILE A 559 -14.14 9.64 1.74
N LEU A 560 -14.12 8.34 1.42
CA LEU A 560 -15.23 7.42 1.65
C LEU A 560 -15.27 6.84 3.07
N GLY A 561 -14.21 7.01 3.87
CA GLY A 561 -14.10 6.42 5.19
C GLY A 561 -13.99 4.88 5.17
N THR A 562 -13.50 4.28 4.07
CA THR A 562 -13.32 2.83 3.98
C THR A 562 -12.06 2.38 4.73
N GLN A 563 -12.10 1.17 5.29
CA GLN A 563 -10.97 0.61 6.05
C GLN A 563 -9.87 0.01 5.16
N SER A 564 -10.15 -0.17 3.88
CA SER A 564 -9.22 -0.78 2.93
C SER A 564 -9.33 -0.16 1.54
N ILE A 565 -8.18 0.07 0.90
CA ILE A 565 -8.15 0.53 -0.50
C ILE A 565 -8.76 -0.49 -1.48
N ARG A 566 -8.93 -1.75 -1.06
CA ARG A 566 -9.62 -2.79 -1.87
C ARG A 566 -11.09 -2.46 -2.13
N ASP A 567 -11.70 -1.64 -1.28
CA ASP A 567 -13.08 -1.21 -1.46
C ASP A 567 -13.25 -0.06 -2.49
N VAL A 568 -12.14 0.49 -2.97
CA VAL A 568 -12.13 1.56 -3.99
C VAL A 568 -11.44 1.15 -5.29
N ILE A 569 -10.95 -0.10 -5.38
CA ILE A 569 -10.35 -0.70 -6.56
C ILE A 569 -11.31 -1.75 -7.13
N ALA A 570 -11.55 -1.71 -8.44
CA ALA A 570 -12.53 -2.62 -9.06
C ALA A 570 -12.16 -4.10 -8.86
N PHE A 571 -10.92 -4.48 -9.16
CA PHE A 571 -10.42 -5.86 -9.07
C PHE A 571 -9.07 -5.90 -8.32
N PRO A 572 -9.08 -5.73 -6.99
CA PRO A 572 -7.86 -5.76 -6.18
C PRO A 572 -7.36 -7.20 -5.97
N LYS A 573 -6.11 -7.33 -5.55
CA LYS A 573 -5.58 -8.59 -5.01
C LYS A 573 -5.99 -8.74 -3.53
N ASN A 574 -6.10 -10.00 -3.07
CA ASN A 574 -6.28 -10.32 -1.66
C ASN A 574 -4.99 -10.12 -0.85
N ARG A 575 -4.99 -10.48 0.43
CA ARG A 575 -3.82 -10.31 1.32
C ARG A 575 -2.59 -11.13 0.94
N SER A 576 -2.78 -12.20 0.17
CA SER A 576 -1.70 -13.05 -0.37
C SER A 576 -1.27 -12.68 -1.79
N ALA A 577 -1.57 -11.47 -2.24
CA ALA A 577 -1.28 -10.98 -3.60
C ALA A 577 -1.95 -11.79 -4.73
N ALA A 578 -2.99 -12.57 -4.42
CA ALA A 578 -3.73 -13.35 -5.38
C ALA A 578 -5.05 -12.68 -5.79
N CYS A 579 -5.53 -12.99 -6.99
CA CYS A 579 -6.85 -12.61 -7.47
C CYS A 579 -7.80 -13.82 -7.39
N PRO A 580 -8.71 -13.89 -6.40
CA PRO A 580 -9.62 -15.04 -6.26
C PRO A 580 -10.57 -15.23 -7.46
N LEU A 581 -10.86 -14.13 -8.18
CA LEU A 581 -11.73 -14.17 -9.36
C LEU A 581 -11.07 -14.86 -10.57
N THR A 582 -9.79 -14.54 -10.84
CA THR A 582 -9.10 -15.02 -12.05
C THR A 582 -8.11 -16.14 -11.77
N GLY A 583 -7.81 -16.42 -10.50
CA GLY A 583 -6.77 -17.37 -10.08
C GLY A 583 -5.34 -16.85 -10.26
N ALA A 584 -5.14 -15.57 -10.60
CA ALA A 584 -3.79 -15.02 -10.77
C ALA A 584 -3.12 -14.79 -9.38
N PRO A 585 -1.78 -15.06 -9.24
CA PRO A 585 -0.88 -15.61 -10.27
C PRO A 585 -1.13 -17.09 -10.54
N ALA A 586 -0.98 -17.52 -11.80
CA ALA A 586 -1.20 -18.88 -12.23
C ALA A 586 0.07 -19.47 -12.86
N ALA A 587 0.13 -20.80 -12.92
CA ALA A 587 1.22 -21.49 -13.61
C ALA A 587 1.20 -21.18 -15.12
N VAL A 588 2.38 -21.11 -15.73
CA VAL A 588 2.57 -20.84 -17.16
C VAL A 588 3.03 -22.12 -17.84
N GLY A 589 2.52 -22.36 -19.04
CA GLY A 589 2.86 -23.55 -19.82
C GLY A 589 4.36 -23.66 -20.16
N HIS A 590 4.86 -24.88 -20.24
CA HIS A 590 6.28 -25.15 -20.49
C HIS A 590 6.76 -24.57 -21.82
N GLU A 591 5.93 -24.63 -22.85
CA GLU A 591 6.22 -24.06 -24.18
C GLU A 591 6.43 -22.56 -24.11
N GLN A 592 5.57 -21.84 -23.38
CA GLN A 592 5.68 -20.38 -23.19
C GLN A 592 6.97 -20.00 -22.45
N LEU A 593 7.36 -20.78 -21.43
CA LEU A 593 8.63 -20.57 -20.73
C LEU A 593 9.83 -20.84 -21.63
N ALA A 594 9.77 -21.90 -22.43
CA ALA A 594 10.82 -22.25 -23.37
C ALA A 594 11.03 -21.17 -24.44
N GLU A 595 9.96 -20.59 -24.99
CA GLU A 595 10.05 -19.44 -25.92
C GLU A 595 10.76 -18.22 -25.31
N LEU A 596 10.63 -18.06 -23.99
CA LEU A 596 11.28 -16.97 -23.24
C LEU A 596 12.71 -17.34 -22.79
N GLY A 597 13.15 -18.55 -23.01
CA GLY A 597 14.42 -19.07 -22.49
C GLY A 597 14.44 -19.23 -20.98
N LEU A 598 13.28 -19.49 -20.35
CA LEU A 598 13.09 -19.63 -18.91
C LEU A 598 12.81 -21.06 -18.48
N LEU A 599 13.16 -21.37 -17.24
CA LEU A 599 12.91 -22.66 -16.61
C LEU A 599 12.24 -22.44 -15.25
N ASN A 600 11.14 -23.18 -15.00
CA ASN A 600 10.50 -23.14 -13.69
C ASN A 600 11.24 -24.09 -12.73
N LEU A 601 12.02 -23.53 -11.79
CA LEU A 601 12.78 -24.31 -10.80
C LEU A 601 11.98 -24.60 -9.52
N GLY A 602 10.81 -23.97 -9.32
CA GLY A 602 10.04 -24.00 -8.06
C GLY A 602 8.71 -24.76 -8.10
N GLY A 603 8.27 -25.27 -9.23
CA GLY A 603 6.98 -25.95 -9.36
C GLY A 603 6.96 -27.31 -8.69
N LYS A 604 6.04 -27.53 -7.74
CA LYS A 604 5.71 -28.87 -7.19
C LYS A 604 4.93 -29.75 -8.18
N GLU A 605 4.60 -29.26 -9.35
CA GLU A 605 3.98 -30.07 -10.39
C GLU A 605 5.06 -30.92 -11.04
N ALA A 606 4.98 -32.22 -10.77
CA ALA A 606 5.57 -33.22 -11.66
C ALA A 606 5.14 -32.87 -13.09
N LEU A 607 6.11 -32.70 -13.98
CA LEU A 607 5.90 -32.54 -15.41
C LEU A 607 4.81 -33.54 -15.87
N PRO A 608 3.82 -33.09 -16.66
CA PRO A 608 2.87 -34.05 -17.24
C PRO A 608 3.66 -35.05 -18.07
N GLY A 609 3.71 -36.29 -17.60
CA GLY A 609 4.52 -37.34 -18.20
C GLY A 609 5.59 -37.94 -17.27
N ALA A 610 5.36 -37.96 -15.94
CA ALA A 610 6.22 -38.68 -14.98
C ALA A 610 6.42 -40.21 -15.28
N ALA A 611 6.01 -40.66 -16.45
CA ALA A 611 6.29 -41.99 -16.96
C ALA A 611 7.56 -42.07 -17.85
N GLN A 612 8.14 -40.93 -18.24
CA GLN A 612 9.45 -40.93 -18.90
C GLN A 612 10.46 -40.28 -17.96
N LYS A 613 11.45 -41.04 -17.53
CA LYS A 613 12.65 -40.54 -16.84
C LYS A 613 13.33 -39.52 -17.76
N GLU A 614 12.90 -38.27 -17.74
CA GLU A 614 13.68 -37.20 -18.33
C GLU A 614 15.03 -37.16 -17.64
N ASN A 615 16.04 -37.46 -18.40
CA ASN A 615 17.39 -37.57 -17.90
C ASN A 615 17.85 -36.17 -17.42
N ARG A 616 18.38 -36.10 -16.20
CA ARG A 616 18.92 -34.89 -15.61
C ARG A 616 19.95 -34.17 -16.48
N LEU A 617 20.65 -34.94 -17.32
CA LEU A 617 21.59 -34.47 -18.33
C LEU A 617 20.91 -33.64 -19.41
N ASP A 618 19.70 -33.96 -19.82
CA ASP A 618 18.95 -33.16 -20.79
C ASP A 618 18.56 -31.82 -20.20
N ARG A 619 18.23 -31.78 -18.91
CA ARG A 619 18.00 -30.52 -18.16
C ARG A 619 19.26 -29.67 -18.08
N LEU A 620 20.40 -30.25 -17.71
CA LEU A 620 21.68 -29.54 -17.63
C LEU A 620 22.16 -29.06 -19.01
N SER A 621 22.01 -29.85 -20.04
CA SER A 621 22.31 -29.49 -21.43
C SER A 621 21.46 -28.32 -21.88
N TRP A 622 20.19 -28.30 -21.52
CA TRP A 622 19.28 -27.22 -21.88
C TRP A 622 19.57 -25.92 -21.12
N VAL A 623 19.83 -26.02 -19.79
CA VAL A 623 20.18 -24.86 -18.94
C VAL A 623 21.52 -24.25 -19.36
N SER A 624 22.51 -25.10 -19.70
CA SER A 624 23.86 -24.65 -20.09
C SER A 624 23.99 -24.28 -21.56
N ARG A 625 22.96 -24.49 -22.38
CA ARG A 625 23.00 -24.33 -23.87
C ARG A 625 24.10 -25.14 -24.55
N ILE A 626 24.56 -26.20 -23.92
CA ILE A 626 25.56 -27.11 -24.49
C ILE A 626 24.85 -28.30 -25.12
N GLY A 627 25.03 -28.45 -26.42
CA GLY A 627 24.61 -29.66 -27.11
C GLY A 627 25.47 -30.85 -26.65
N ILE A 628 24.88 -31.83 -25.98
CA ILE A 628 25.53 -33.06 -25.60
C ILE A 628 25.27 -34.07 -26.72
N ASP A 629 26.31 -34.49 -27.43
CA ASP A 629 26.16 -35.51 -28.47
C ASP A 629 25.94 -36.89 -27.87
N ALA A 630 25.44 -37.83 -28.70
CA ALA A 630 25.09 -39.16 -28.25
C ALA A 630 26.31 -39.96 -27.74
N ALA A 631 27.52 -39.65 -28.15
CA ALA A 631 28.75 -40.30 -27.72
C ALA A 631 29.26 -39.82 -26.36
N GLN A 632 28.99 -38.57 -26.02
CA GLN A 632 29.38 -37.91 -24.75
C GLN A 632 28.39 -38.21 -23.61
N ARG A 633 27.15 -38.54 -23.95
CA ARG A 633 26.05 -38.73 -22.98
C ARG A 633 26.35 -39.76 -21.87
N PRO A 634 26.85 -40.97 -22.15
CA PRO A 634 27.11 -41.95 -21.10
C PRO A 634 28.20 -41.54 -20.10
N VAL A 635 29.23 -40.83 -20.57
CA VAL A 635 30.35 -40.36 -19.75
C VAL A 635 29.88 -39.24 -18.80
N MET A 636 29.02 -38.35 -19.28
CA MET A 636 28.45 -37.27 -18.47
C MET A 636 27.41 -37.75 -17.47
N GLU A 637 26.64 -38.79 -17.82
CA GLU A 637 25.70 -39.45 -16.88
C GLU A 637 26.43 -40.13 -15.72
N GLU A 638 27.54 -40.82 -16.00
CA GLU A 638 28.39 -41.42 -14.97
C GLU A 638 29.06 -40.37 -14.07
N ALA A 639 29.54 -39.25 -14.65
CA ALA A 639 30.12 -38.16 -13.91
C ALA A 639 29.11 -37.43 -13.00
N LEU A 640 27.88 -37.28 -13.47
CA LEU A 640 26.79 -36.68 -12.68
C LEU A 640 26.38 -37.59 -11.50
N ALA A 641 26.23 -38.89 -11.75
CA ALA A 641 25.93 -39.85 -10.71
C ALA A 641 27.00 -39.91 -9.61
N ARG A 642 28.28 -39.85 -10.00
CA ARG A 642 29.39 -39.74 -9.01
C ARG A 642 29.42 -38.45 -8.24
N ALA A 643 29.09 -37.32 -8.86
CA ALA A 643 28.98 -36.04 -8.17
C ALA A 643 27.84 -36.03 -7.14
N GLU A 644 26.72 -36.68 -7.44
CA GLU A 644 25.59 -36.84 -6.52
C GLU A 644 25.93 -37.77 -5.34
N GLU A 645 26.66 -38.86 -5.57
CA GLU A 645 27.12 -39.73 -4.50
C GLU A 645 28.07 -38.99 -3.53
N LEU A 646 29.01 -38.21 -4.07
CA LEU A 646 29.93 -37.40 -3.28
C LEU A 646 29.21 -36.29 -2.50
N ALA A 647 28.23 -35.59 -3.10
CA ALA A 647 27.40 -34.64 -2.42
C ALA A 647 26.57 -35.27 -1.28
N GLY A 648 26.04 -36.48 -1.52
CA GLY A 648 25.34 -37.27 -0.50
C GLY A 648 26.22 -37.74 0.65
N ILE A 649 27.53 -37.99 0.40
CA ILE A 649 28.51 -38.31 1.44
C ILE A 649 28.85 -37.06 2.24
N ALA A 650 29.10 -35.95 1.59
CA ALA A 650 29.39 -34.66 2.24
C ALA A 650 28.24 -34.16 3.15
N CYS A 651 27.00 -34.35 2.72
CA CYS A 651 25.81 -34.02 3.54
C CYS A 651 25.65 -34.95 4.75
N ARG A 652 26.07 -36.21 4.65
CA ARG A 652 26.04 -37.18 5.79
C ARG A 652 27.15 -36.95 6.80
N GLU A 653 28.33 -36.49 6.37
CA GLU A 653 29.45 -36.17 7.25
C GLU A 653 29.29 -34.81 7.95
N ALA A 654 28.53 -33.89 7.39
CA ALA A 654 28.26 -32.57 7.97
C ALA A 654 27.25 -32.56 9.13
N GLY A 655 26.61 -33.70 9.44
CA GLY A 655 25.71 -33.88 10.58
C GLY A 655 24.60 -32.84 10.69
N ASN A 656 23.38 -33.21 10.39
CA ASN A 656 22.07 -32.55 10.67
C ASN A 656 21.97 -31.02 10.71
N GLU A 657 22.83 -30.29 10.03
CA GLU A 657 22.57 -28.88 9.72
C GLU A 657 21.66 -28.80 8.48
N GLU A 658 20.64 -27.96 8.52
CA GLU A 658 19.67 -27.80 7.45
C GLU A 658 20.36 -27.65 6.08
N PRO A 659 19.87 -28.29 5.03
CA PRO A 659 20.50 -28.21 3.71
C PRO A 659 20.49 -26.75 3.26
N ILE A 660 21.68 -26.25 2.91
CA ILE A 660 21.87 -24.94 2.28
C ILE A 660 20.96 -24.86 1.05
N ARG A 661 19.85 -24.15 1.16
CA ARG A 661 18.82 -24.05 0.12
C ARG A 661 19.20 -23.18 -1.06
N SER A 662 20.35 -22.52 -1.02
CA SER A 662 20.82 -21.70 -2.14
C SER A 662 22.32 -21.40 -1.96
N VAL A 663 23.16 -21.93 -2.81
CA VAL A 663 24.48 -21.37 -3.08
C VAL A 663 24.40 -20.72 -4.45
N MET A 664 23.89 -19.51 -4.49
CA MET A 664 24.26 -18.57 -5.55
C MET A 664 25.50 -17.85 -5.07
N PRO A 665 26.64 -17.94 -5.73
CA PRO A 665 27.78 -17.09 -5.44
C PRO A 665 27.42 -15.67 -5.84
N ALA A 666 27.33 -14.78 -4.83
CA ALA A 666 27.41 -13.34 -5.12
C ALA A 666 28.73 -13.06 -5.84
N PRO A 667 28.75 -12.29 -6.91
CA PRO A 667 30.00 -11.93 -7.56
C PRO A 667 30.83 -11.08 -6.60
N HIS A 668 32.04 -11.56 -6.31
CA HIS A 668 33.14 -10.85 -5.65
C HIS A 668 32.90 -10.18 -4.30
N ARG A 669 32.92 -10.98 -3.22
CA ARG A 669 33.55 -10.55 -1.96
C ARG A 669 34.45 -11.65 -1.43
N THR A 670 35.76 -11.53 -1.63
CA THR A 670 36.78 -12.26 -0.90
C THR A 670 36.69 -11.84 0.58
N ARG A 671 36.22 -12.73 1.43
CA ARG A 671 36.48 -12.60 2.90
C ARG A 671 37.92 -13.00 3.18
N PRO A 672 38.73 -12.12 3.79
CA PRO A 672 40.05 -12.56 4.31
C PRO A 672 39.83 -13.34 5.59
N GLY A 673 40.42 -14.52 5.67
CA GLY A 673 40.71 -15.21 6.91
C GLY A 673 39.82 -16.37 7.31
N LEU A 674 39.79 -17.43 6.50
CA LEU A 674 39.49 -18.77 7.00
C LEU A 674 40.63 -19.70 6.57
N GLU A 675 41.55 -19.94 7.47
CA GLU A 675 42.48 -21.06 7.34
C GLU A 675 41.72 -22.37 7.54
N ALA A 676 41.60 -23.12 6.46
CA ALA A 676 40.99 -24.44 6.48
C ALA A 676 41.78 -25.41 7.35
N LYS A 677 41.12 -26.05 8.29
CA LYS A 677 41.76 -27.08 9.16
C LYS A 677 42.23 -28.27 8.33
N ARG A 678 43.34 -28.92 8.74
CA ARG A 678 43.99 -30.06 8.04
C ARG A 678 43.07 -31.24 7.66
N SER A 679 41.91 -31.41 8.30
CA SER A 679 40.92 -32.41 7.97
C SER A 679 40.21 -32.21 6.63
N GLU A 680 40.08 -30.94 6.18
CA GLU A 680 39.45 -30.59 4.89
C GLU A 680 40.35 -30.89 3.69
N MET A 681 41.66 -30.94 3.89
CA MET A 681 42.61 -31.28 2.82
C MET A 681 42.49 -32.71 2.31
N ALA A 682 41.98 -33.66 3.12
CA ALA A 682 41.83 -35.06 2.70
C ALA A 682 40.67 -35.26 1.72
N VAL A 683 39.59 -34.48 1.87
CA VAL A 683 38.43 -34.50 0.97
C VAL A 683 38.73 -33.74 -0.34
N SER A 684 39.42 -32.62 -0.24
CA SER A 684 39.80 -31.82 -1.42
C SER A 684 40.79 -32.59 -2.32
N GLY A 685 41.72 -33.40 -1.73
CA GLY A 685 42.66 -34.21 -2.48
C GLY A 685 42.00 -35.34 -3.32
N ARG A 686 40.85 -35.85 -2.91
CA ARG A 686 40.07 -36.85 -3.69
C ARG A 686 39.28 -36.19 -4.80
N LEU A 687 38.70 -35.03 -4.58
CA LEU A 687 37.97 -34.22 -5.56
C LEU A 687 38.90 -33.73 -6.67
N LEU A 688 40.14 -33.32 -6.33
CA LEU A 688 41.18 -32.88 -7.30
C LEU A 688 41.58 -33.99 -8.29
N LYS A 689 41.46 -35.29 -7.93
CA LYS A 689 41.77 -36.39 -8.84
C LYS A 689 40.69 -36.71 -9.87
N ILE A 690 39.50 -36.16 -9.71
CA ILE A 690 38.34 -36.43 -10.56
C ILE A 690 38.04 -35.23 -11.47
N ALA A 691 38.60 -34.03 -11.18
CA ALA A 691 38.37 -32.82 -11.95
C ALA A 691 39.09 -32.89 -13.32
N PRO A 692 38.40 -32.57 -14.42
CA PRO A 692 38.97 -32.62 -15.75
C PRO A 692 40.12 -31.64 -15.99
N THR A 693 40.23 -30.59 -15.21
CA THR A 693 41.36 -29.66 -15.26
C THR A 693 41.62 -29.04 -13.88
N VAL A 694 42.87 -29.16 -13.40
CA VAL A 694 43.33 -28.67 -12.11
C VAL A 694 44.38 -27.57 -12.33
N LYS A 695 44.24 -26.41 -11.69
CA LYS A 695 45.25 -25.37 -11.67
C LYS A 695 45.53 -24.98 -10.23
N GLY A 696 46.64 -25.47 -9.70
CA GLY A 696 46.99 -25.33 -8.28
C GLY A 696 46.06 -26.18 -7.41
N ASN A 697 45.61 -25.67 -6.27
CA ASN A 697 44.63 -26.32 -5.37
C ASN A 697 43.17 -25.95 -5.63
N PHE A 698 42.88 -25.40 -6.82
CA PHE A 698 41.53 -24.95 -7.18
C PHE A 698 40.99 -25.75 -8.36
N TYR A 699 39.70 -26.01 -8.32
CA TYR A 699 38.98 -26.56 -9.48
C TYR A 699 38.76 -25.46 -10.51
N LYS A 700 39.08 -25.73 -11.74
CA LYS A 700 38.51 -24.95 -12.85
C LYS A 700 37.18 -25.60 -13.21
N VAL A 701 36.11 -25.08 -12.67
CA VAL A 701 34.76 -25.40 -13.17
C VAL A 701 34.69 -24.88 -14.61
N PRO A 702 34.29 -25.68 -15.58
CA PRO A 702 34.04 -25.16 -16.93
C PRO A 702 33.07 -23.98 -16.83
N ALA A 703 33.18 -23.00 -17.72
CA ALA A 703 32.38 -21.75 -17.77
C ALA A 703 30.86 -21.96 -17.92
N ILE A 704 30.39 -23.16 -17.71
CA ILE A 704 29.01 -23.65 -17.72
C ILE A 704 28.24 -23.26 -16.43
N LEU A 705 28.97 -22.83 -15.38
CA LEU A 705 28.42 -22.51 -14.07
C LEU A 705 28.70 -21.04 -13.64
N GLU A 706 29.15 -20.18 -14.57
CA GLU A 706 29.17 -18.72 -14.40
C GLU A 706 27.86 -18.08 -14.88
#